data_c4b3ffb455bb74d0f518872b31e2e510
#
_entry.id   c4b3ffb455bb74d0f518872b31e2e510
#
_cell.length_a   1.000
_cell.length_b   1.000
_cell.length_c   1.000
_cell.angle_alpha   90.00
_cell.angle_beta   90.00
_cell.angle_gamma   90.00
#
_symmetry.space_group_name_H-M   'P 1'
#
loop_
_entity.id
_entity.type
_entity.pdbx_description
1 polymer ?
#
loop_
_entity_poly.entity_id
_entity_poly.type
_entity_poly.pdbx_seq_one_letter_code
_entity_poly.pdbx_strand_id
1 'polypeptide(L)'
;MATAMKKQTHQRADGALTRLESSRWFTPVAFLVILLSLVILFSDFVFSDRMLHGSDTLSAGYFFRTLLVDGLKATGSVPQWNPYIFGGMPYIEAFHGDIFYPLSYPFKRFLPLDRGLGWSLFWHIYLAGLFMYFAARQFKLGKTASLVSAAAYMFAPYLVSLVAPGHDGKIFVTTLFPLVILFIERGFETKPLLNFSLLGLVLGLIILSPHPQMSYFTLWGAGFYTLYKMIVLFRETKSPIKFIWPGSLAAYAVVIALLLSAIQFYPGYYYTTHFSPRADAKKGWDWATSWSMHAEEGMNLLIPEFSGVSTNKPGTYYWGKNAFKDNSEAVGAVTFFLGLLGLVISRRRERWFFGGLALFALTYGLGASTPLFNLYFLIPKVDSLRAPSMIMFIFSFSFALLAGFAIQHLQSPRDESPKQSQKFRMVLFGVPGLLFVLALLFSMAGRGMLSAWCSLFYSDAGRTMVQQNVSKFDVAVANLPSVQSGAWIAFLVTAIAAGVIWLVREKNMASGLLLALVALPMIDGMRFDSRFISTENTNDYFAPNPMTQYLDTNAKEYRVLNLTQPKDDQLPFHDIDVPVGYHGNQLRWYDDLIGSLEIKNIYNPRVMNLLGVKYLINETGRDIPANFLGDRPVTTVNRYGQVQLVQNDNAFPRLYLAGTYKVMADRQQIYPAILNGTDNLRQLVFLEEEPGSPIDPPSSPTDTAWVVSRSTDKVTVHAQALSPKLLVMTETWFDAWQVTIDNQPAKLLRAYGALRAVAIPAGSHELTFEFKSARYATGKTLTASTSVFLLGIFGYYGFGYFRRRRTVVG
;
A
#
# COMPACT_ATOMS: atom_id res chain seq x y z
N MET A 1 57.14 26.67 -13.39
CA MET A 1 56.30 26.31 -14.55
C MET A 1 55.35 25.16 -14.27
N ALA A 2 55.76 24.04 -13.70
CA ALA A 2 54.89 22.91 -13.42
C ALA A 2 53.71 23.21 -12.44
N THR A 3 53.93 24.08 -11.44
CA THR A 3 52.92 24.49 -10.47
C THR A 3 51.87 25.45 -11.06
N ALA A 4 52.27 26.29 -12.02
CA ALA A 4 51.40 27.22 -12.74
C ALA A 4 50.55 26.46 -13.80
N MET A 5 51.13 25.47 -14.49
CA MET A 5 50.41 24.59 -15.39
C MET A 5 49.38 23.71 -14.62
N LYS A 6 49.73 23.22 -13.43
CA LYS A 6 48.77 22.50 -12.56
C LYS A 6 47.62 23.39 -12.10
N LYS A 7 47.86 24.67 -11.78
CA LYS A 7 46.78 25.62 -11.43
C LYS A 7 45.88 25.97 -12.62
N GLN A 8 46.44 26.11 -13.83
CA GLN A 8 45.66 26.40 -15.02
C GLN A 8 44.84 25.20 -15.52
N THR A 9 45.35 23.97 -15.35
CA THR A 9 44.55 22.75 -15.61
C THR A 9 43.40 22.56 -14.59
N HIS A 10 43.61 22.93 -13.34
CA HIS A 10 42.56 22.90 -12.31
C HIS A 10 41.44 23.90 -12.63
N GLN A 11 41.75 25.14 -12.94
CA GLN A 11 40.79 26.17 -13.32
C GLN A 11 39.99 25.80 -14.60
N ARG A 12 40.61 25.10 -15.58
CA ARG A 12 39.93 24.61 -16.78
C ARG A 12 39.05 23.40 -16.54
N ALA A 13 39.44 22.47 -15.63
CA ALA A 13 38.68 21.26 -15.36
C ALA A 13 37.41 21.56 -14.52
N ASP A 14 37.49 22.46 -13.52
CA ASP A 14 36.35 22.92 -12.76
C ASP A 14 35.34 23.73 -13.58
N GLY A 15 35.82 24.43 -14.63
CA GLY A 15 34.98 25.19 -15.55
C GLY A 15 34.09 24.32 -16.46
N ALA A 16 34.42 23.06 -16.72
CA ALA A 16 33.62 22.23 -17.62
C ALA A 16 32.29 21.78 -16.99
N LEU A 17 32.28 21.22 -15.78
CA LEU A 17 31.04 20.84 -15.09
C LEU A 17 30.19 22.06 -14.77
N THR A 18 30.79 23.15 -14.28
CA THR A 18 30.11 24.41 -14.01
C THR A 18 29.45 24.99 -15.27
N ARG A 19 30.12 24.92 -16.42
CA ARG A 19 29.55 25.33 -17.73
C ARG A 19 28.38 24.44 -18.14
N LEU A 20 28.46 23.12 -17.99
CA LEU A 20 27.37 22.19 -18.26
C LEU A 20 26.17 22.46 -17.33
N GLU A 21 26.41 22.60 -16.05
CA GLU A 21 25.36 22.91 -15.07
C GLU A 21 24.72 24.29 -15.28
N SER A 22 25.45 25.27 -15.85
CA SER A 22 24.93 26.61 -16.16
C SER A 22 23.96 26.59 -17.34
N SER A 23 24.04 25.59 -18.22
CA SER A 23 23.10 25.43 -19.33
C SER A 23 21.66 25.30 -18.82
N ARG A 24 20.74 26.02 -19.48
CA ARG A 24 19.29 25.88 -19.24
C ARG A 24 18.76 24.49 -19.59
N TRP A 25 19.43 23.80 -20.47
CA TRP A 25 19.06 22.46 -20.96
C TRP A 25 19.60 21.31 -20.09
N PHE A 26 20.57 21.55 -19.22
CA PHE A 26 21.21 20.50 -18.42
C PHE A 26 20.19 19.67 -17.63
N THR A 27 19.34 20.32 -16.85
CA THR A 27 18.34 19.63 -16.02
C THR A 27 17.24 18.95 -16.87
N PRO A 28 16.62 19.60 -17.87
CA PRO A 28 15.66 18.93 -18.76
C PRO A 28 16.25 17.69 -19.47
N VAL A 29 17.47 17.78 -20.01
CA VAL A 29 18.11 16.65 -20.68
C VAL A 29 18.40 15.52 -19.68
N ALA A 30 18.88 15.82 -18.47
CA ALA A 30 19.10 14.81 -17.45
C ALA A 30 17.80 14.09 -17.09
N PHE A 31 16.70 14.81 -16.90
CA PHE A 31 15.39 14.19 -16.63
C PHE A 31 14.82 13.41 -17.81
N LEU A 32 15.13 13.81 -19.04
CA LEU A 32 14.80 13.02 -20.24
C LEU A 32 15.56 11.70 -20.23
N VAL A 33 16.87 11.71 -19.93
CA VAL A 33 17.68 10.48 -19.82
C VAL A 33 17.14 9.56 -18.70
N ILE A 34 16.81 10.13 -17.55
CA ILE A 34 16.18 9.39 -16.43
C ILE A 34 14.84 8.79 -16.87
N LEU A 35 13.99 9.53 -17.57
CA LEU A 35 12.72 9.04 -18.10
C LEU A 35 12.93 7.90 -19.11
N LEU A 36 13.87 8.05 -20.05
CA LEU A 36 14.20 7.01 -21.02
C LEU A 36 14.70 5.73 -20.34
N SER A 37 15.49 5.87 -19.27
CA SER A 37 15.93 4.71 -18.47
C SER A 37 14.76 4.01 -17.79
N LEU A 38 13.78 4.76 -17.30
CA LEU A 38 12.56 4.18 -16.75
C LEU A 38 11.72 3.49 -17.84
N VAL A 39 11.61 4.08 -19.03
CA VAL A 39 10.96 3.45 -20.20
C VAL A 39 11.65 2.13 -20.56
N ILE A 40 12.98 2.05 -20.49
CA ILE A 40 13.72 0.80 -20.72
C ILE A 40 13.38 -0.23 -19.64
N LEU A 41 13.36 0.17 -18.36
CA LEU A 41 13.03 -0.72 -17.26
C LEU A 41 11.60 -1.29 -17.37
N PHE A 42 10.65 -0.48 -17.84
CA PHE A 42 9.24 -0.84 -18.02
C PHE A 42 8.88 -1.18 -19.46
N SER A 43 9.86 -1.55 -20.31
CA SER A 43 9.65 -1.74 -21.75
C SER A 43 8.54 -2.73 -22.09
N ASP A 44 8.47 -3.87 -21.36
CA ASP A 44 7.44 -4.89 -21.55
C ASP A 44 6.03 -4.36 -21.29
N PHE A 45 5.91 -3.36 -20.43
CA PHE A 45 4.64 -2.66 -20.18
C PHE A 45 4.43 -1.53 -21.18
N VAL A 46 5.41 -0.65 -21.38
CA VAL A 46 5.26 0.60 -22.18
C VAL A 46 4.90 0.29 -23.62
N PHE A 47 5.55 -0.73 -24.22
CA PHE A 47 5.40 -1.11 -25.63
C PHE A 47 4.45 -2.28 -25.89
N SER A 48 3.56 -2.58 -24.93
CA SER A 48 2.52 -3.59 -25.09
C SER A 48 1.16 -3.03 -24.65
N ASP A 49 0.10 -3.81 -24.83
CA ASP A 49 -1.24 -3.57 -24.31
C ASP A 49 -1.53 -4.31 -22.99
N ARG A 50 -0.49 -4.93 -22.39
CA ARG A 50 -0.60 -5.72 -21.16
C ARG A 50 -0.69 -4.84 -19.91
N MET A 51 -1.31 -5.36 -18.85
CA MET A 51 -1.31 -4.78 -17.51
C MET A 51 0.02 -5.06 -16.79
N LEU A 52 0.48 -4.18 -15.91
CA LEU A 52 1.53 -4.53 -14.96
C LEU A 52 1.01 -5.59 -13.98
N HIS A 53 1.79 -6.66 -13.82
CA HIS A 53 1.51 -7.67 -12.80
C HIS A 53 1.62 -7.05 -11.41
N GLY A 54 0.66 -7.42 -10.54
CA GLY A 54 0.68 -7.10 -9.12
C GLY A 54 -0.18 -8.13 -8.39
N SER A 55 0.41 -8.91 -7.47
CA SER A 55 -0.30 -10.01 -6.83
C SER A 55 -1.59 -9.55 -6.13
N ASP A 56 -1.52 -8.50 -5.31
CA ASP A 56 -2.71 -7.91 -4.65
C ASP A 56 -3.64 -7.18 -5.65
N THR A 57 -3.06 -6.63 -6.74
CA THR A 57 -3.87 -5.99 -7.78
C THR A 57 -4.73 -7.02 -8.52
N LEU A 58 -4.17 -8.16 -8.87
CA LEU A 58 -4.90 -9.23 -9.54
C LEU A 58 -5.91 -9.92 -8.63
N SER A 59 -5.56 -10.11 -7.34
CA SER A 59 -6.44 -10.80 -6.39
C SER A 59 -7.68 -9.99 -6.00
N ALA A 60 -7.58 -8.64 -5.93
CA ALA A 60 -8.70 -7.79 -5.51
C ALA A 60 -8.64 -6.35 -6.05
N GLY A 61 -7.45 -5.78 -6.13
CA GLY A 61 -7.29 -4.35 -6.42
C GLY A 61 -7.85 -3.92 -7.76
N TYR A 62 -7.79 -4.78 -8.79
CA TYR A 62 -8.36 -4.52 -10.11
C TYR A 62 -9.89 -4.51 -10.06
N PHE A 63 -10.49 -5.52 -9.42
CA PHE A 63 -11.93 -5.57 -9.20
C PHE A 63 -12.46 -4.33 -8.47
N PHE A 64 -11.81 -3.89 -7.38
CA PHE A 64 -12.25 -2.70 -6.66
C PHE A 64 -12.27 -1.43 -7.53
N ARG A 65 -11.32 -1.31 -8.44
CA ARG A 65 -11.24 -0.15 -9.33
C ARG A 65 -12.20 -0.26 -10.52
N THR A 66 -12.50 -1.48 -10.97
CA THR A 66 -13.57 -1.73 -11.95
C THR A 66 -14.90 -1.26 -11.37
N LEU A 67 -15.22 -1.63 -10.15
CA LEU A 67 -16.44 -1.17 -9.45
C LEU A 67 -16.53 0.36 -9.38
N LEU A 68 -15.42 1.05 -9.09
CA LEU A 68 -15.36 2.52 -9.11
C LEU A 68 -15.66 3.10 -10.50
N VAL A 69 -14.97 2.58 -11.52
CA VAL A 69 -15.06 3.13 -12.89
C VAL A 69 -16.45 2.87 -13.47
N ASP A 70 -17.00 1.69 -13.26
CA ASP A 70 -18.32 1.32 -13.78
C ASP A 70 -19.45 2.04 -13.02
N GLY A 71 -19.33 2.21 -11.70
CA GLY A 71 -20.25 3.05 -10.92
C GLY A 71 -20.26 4.51 -11.40
N LEU A 72 -19.08 5.09 -11.63
CA LEU A 72 -18.97 6.44 -12.19
C LEU A 72 -19.55 6.56 -13.60
N LYS A 73 -19.40 5.53 -14.46
CA LYS A 73 -20.01 5.52 -15.79
C LYS A 73 -21.54 5.40 -15.72
N ALA A 74 -22.04 4.53 -14.84
CA ALA A 74 -23.47 4.23 -14.73
C ALA A 74 -24.28 5.37 -14.09
N THR A 75 -23.75 5.99 -13.02
CA THR A 75 -24.50 6.93 -12.17
C THR A 75 -23.90 8.33 -12.09
N GLY A 76 -22.69 8.54 -12.57
CA GLY A 76 -21.92 9.78 -12.38
C GLY A 76 -21.42 9.97 -10.95
N SER A 77 -21.61 8.97 -10.06
CA SER A 77 -21.29 9.04 -8.63
C SER A 77 -20.34 7.92 -8.23
N VAL A 78 -19.55 8.15 -7.18
CA VAL A 78 -18.71 7.10 -6.57
C VAL A 78 -19.63 6.14 -5.83
N PRO A 79 -19.54 4.81 -6.08
CA PRO A 79 -20.27 3.81 -5.32
C PRO A 79 -19.93 3.91 -3.83
N GLN A 80 -20.94 3.81 -2.96
CA GLN A 80 -20.72 3.83 -1.52
C GLN A 80 -20.73 2.42 -0.92
N TRP A 81 -21.30 1.44 -1.64
CA TRP A 81 -21.44 0.06 -1.22
C TRP A 81 -20.85 -0.91 -2.26
N ASN A 82 -20.14 -1.94 -1.80
CA ASN A 82 -19.69 -3.08 -2.61
C ASN A 82 -20.61 -4.28 -2.29
N PRO A 83 -21.49 -4.70 -3.21
CA PRO A 83 -22.43 -5.77 -2.94
C PRO A 83 -21.87 -7.19 -3.15
N TYR A 84 -20.69 -7.35 -3.76
CA TYR A 84 -20.22 -8.62 -4.30
C TYR A 84 -19.49 -9.52 -3.31
N ILE A 85 -18.84 -8.94 -2.29
CA ILE A 85 -18.05 -9.68 -1.29
C ILE A 85 -18.62 -9.50 0.12
N PHE A 86 -18.43 -10.50 1.00
CA PHE A 86 -18.87 -10.49 2.40
C PHE A 86 -20.37 -10.21 2.58
N GLY A 87 -21.21 -10.65 1.60
CA GLY A 87 -22.63 -10.31 1.63
C GLY A 87 -22.93 -8.81 1.51
N GLY A 88 -21.96 -8.04 1.07
CA GLY A 88 -21.95 -6.60 0.94
C GLY A 88 -21.18 -5.88 2.04
N MET A 89 -20.45 -4.83 1.68
CA MET A 89 -19.71 -4.00 2.63
C MET A 89 -19.56 -2.55 2.14
N PRO A 90 -19.34 -1.57 3.07
CA PRO A 90 -19.12 -0.17 2.67
C PRO A 90 -17.90 -0.02 1.78
N TYR A 91 -18.07 0.58 0.60
CA TYR A 91 -16.97 0.74 -0.37
C TYR A 91 -16.02 1.86 0.03
N ILE A 92 -16.56 3.05 0.35
CA ILE A 92 -15.75 4.22 0.74
C ILE A 92 -15.20 4.05 2.16
N GLU A 93 -16.05 3.68 3.11
CA GLU A 93 -15.71 3.65 4.53
C GLU A 93 -14.69 2.55 4.86
N ALA A 94 -14.71 1.43 4.14
CA ALA A 94 -13.77 0.34 4.35
C ALA A 94 -12.42 0.50 3.62
N PHE A 95 -12.20 1.56 2.86
CA PHE A 95 -10.97 1.83 2.11
C PHE A 95 -10.70 0.84 0.96
N HIS A 96 -11.54 0.82 -0.07
CA HIS A 96 -11.35 -0.01 -1.26
C HIS A 96 -10.36 0.61 -2.28
N GLY A 97 -9.17 0.97 -1.85
CA GLY A 97 -8.13 1.52 -2.73
C GLY A 97 -8.13 3.05 -2.83
N ASP A 98 -7.54 3.56 -3.89
CA ASP A 98 -7.26 4.98 -4.13
C ASP A 98 -8.45 5.75 -4.75
N ILE A 99 -9.62 5.67 -4.10
CA ILE A 99 -10.90 6.20 -4.60
C ILE A 99 -10.82 7.72 -4.86
N PHE A 100 -10.30 8.45 -3.87
CA PHE A 100 -10.24 9.92 -3.89
C PHE A 100 -8.82 10.49 -4.07
N TYR A 101 -7.84 9.65 -4.43
CA TYR A 101 -6.48 10.11 -4.65
C TYR A 101 -6.37 10.78 -6.03
N PRO A 102 -6.19 12.12 -6.11
CA PRO A 102 -6.39 12.86 -7.35
C PRO A 102 -5.28 12.62 -8.38
N LEU A 103 -4.06 12.21 -7.97
CA LEU A 103 -2.96 12.02 -8.91
C LEU A 103 -3.07 10.73 -9.73
N SER A 104 -3.81 9.72 -9.25
CA SER A 104 -4.10 8.50 -10.01
C SER A 104 -5.39 8.60 -10.83
N TYR A 105 -6.29 9.52 -10.47
CA TYR A 105 -7.61 9.64 -11.10
C TYR A 105 -7.58 9.85 -12.63
N PRO A 106 -6.70 10.70 -13.22
CA PRO A 106 -6.65 10.87 -14.68
C PRO A 106 -6.38 9.57 -15.42
N PHE A 107 -5.52 8.71 -14.88
CA PHE A 107 -5.17 7.43 -15.52
C PHE A 107 -6.36 6.47 -15.53
N LYS A 108 -7.14 6.42 -14.46
CA LYS A 108 -8.37 5.62 -14.36
C LYS A 108 -9.51 6.17 -15.22
N ARG A 109 -9.54 7.49 -15.47
CA ARG A 109 -10.63 8.15 -16.20
C ARG A 109 -10.43 8.16 -17.71
N PHE A 110 -9.19 8.29 -18.17
CA PHE A 110 -8.88 8.55 -19.58
C PHE A 110 -8.18 7.38 -20.29
N LEU A 111 -7.74 6.38 -19.58
CA LEU A 111 -7.12 5.17 -20.13
C LEU A 111 -7.98 3.93 -19.83
N PRO A 112 -7.85 2.82 -20.59
CA PRO A 112 -8.31 1.52 -20.16
C PRO A 112 -7.76 1.22 -18.76
N LEU A 113 -8.59 0.67 -17.88
CA LEU A 113 -8.26 0.58 -16.45
C LEU A 113 -6.96 -0.20 -16.18
N ASP A 114 -6.78 -1.33 -16.85
CA ASP A 114 -5.58 -2.17 -16.79
C ASP A 114 -4.31 -1.41 -17.15
N ARG A 115 -4.36 -0.61 -18.22
CA ARG A 115 -3.26 0.27 -18.62
C ARG A 115 -3.10 1.45 -17.67
N GLY A 116 -4.22 2.03 -17.25
CA GLY A 116 -4.25 3.20 -16.36
C GLY A 116 -3.57 2.94 -15.02
N LEU A 117 -3.77 1.76 -14.43
CA LEU A 117 -3.11 1.38 -13.18
C LEU A 117 -1.59 1.34 -13.34
N GLY A 118 -1.09 0.68 -14.39
CA GLY A 118 0.34 0.60 -14.67
C GLY A 118 0.96 1.97 -14.95
N TRP A 119 0.31 2.82 -15.77
CA TRP A 119 0.77 4.17 -16.04
C TRP A 119 0.79 5.06 -14.79
N SER A 120 -0.17 4.86 -13.88
CA SER A 120 -0.15 5.56 -12.59
C SER A 120 1.10 5.23 -11.78
N LEU A 121 1.48 3.93 -11.68
CA LEU A 121 2.70 3.52 -10.98
C LEU A 121 3.96 4.06 -11.66
N PHE A 122 4.05 3.93 -12.97
CA PHE A 122 5.18 4.43 -13.78
C PHE A 122 5.44 5.93 -13.53
N TRP A 123 4.40 6.76 -13.62
CA TRP A 123 4.53 8.20 -13.42
C TRP A 123 4.83 8.57 -11.96
N HIS A 124 4.29 7.84 -10.97
CA HIS A 124 4.65 8.08 -9.57
C HIS A 124 6.13 7.78 -9.30
N ILE A 125 6.68 6.71 -9.85
CA ILE A 125 8.11 6.41 -9.72
C ILE A 125 8.95 7.54 -10.35
N TYR A 126 8.57 8.04 -11.53
CA TYR A 126 9.25 9.18 -12.15
C TYR A 126 9.15 10.45 -11.30
N LEU A 127 7.96 10.76 -10.78
CA LEU A 127 7.72 11.90 -9.90
C LEU A 127 8.51 11.80 -8.59
N ALA A 128 8.74 10.60 -8.06
CA ALA A 128 9.58 10.42 -6.87
C ALA A 128 11.00 10.96 -7.09
N GLY A 129 11.61 10.68 -8.24
CA GLY A 129 12.90 11.25 -8.63
C GLY A 129 12.86 12.76 -8.78
N LEU A 130 11.83 13.29 -9.43
CA LEU A 130 11.63 14.74 -9.63
C LEU A 130 11.47 15.47 -8.29
N PHE A 131 10.63 14.95 -7.39
CA PHE A 131 10.41 15.56 -6.07
C PHE A 131 11.66 15.46 -5.18
N MET A 132 12.39 14.35 -5.27
CA MET A 132 13.67 14.20 -4.59
C MET A 132 14.73 15.20 -5.11
N TYR A 133 14.75 15.46 -6.41
CA TYR A 133 15.62 16.51 -6.98
C TYR A 133 15.29 17.88 -6.37
N PHE A 134 14.02 18.26 -6.34
CA PHE A 134 13.63 19.55 -5.76
C PHE A 134 13.91 19.63 -4.25
N ALA A 135 13.69 18.55 -3.52
CA ALA A 135 14.06 18.47 -2.10
C ALA A 135 15.57 18.67 -1.92
N ALA A 136 16.41 17.99 -2.70
CA ALA A 136 17.87 18.16 -2.66
C ALA A 136 18.29 19.59 -3.04
N ARG A 137 17.65 20.19 -4.06
CA ARG A 137 17.88 21.61 -4.42
C ARG A 137 17.53 22.58 -3.30
N GLN A 138 16.49 22.30 -2.51
CA GLN A 138 16.14 23.13 -1.35
C GLN A 138 17.24 23.11 -0.29
N PHE A 139 17.95 22.00 -0.12
CA PHE A 139 19.19 21.93 0.67
C PHE A 139 20.39 22.63 0.00
N LYS A 140 20.18 23.40 -1.08
CA LYS A 140 21.22 24.15 -1.78
C LYS A 140 22.33 23.25 -2.35
N LEU A 141 21.97 22.04 -2.79
CA LEU A 141 22.87 21.17 -3.52
C LEU A 141 23.01 21.64 -4.98
N GLY A 142 24.16 21.43 -5.60
CA GLY A 142 24.38 21.61 -7.02
C GLY A 142 23.46 20.72 -7.86
N LYS A 143 23.35 21.00 -9.16
CA LYS A 143 22.46 20.24 -10.04
C LYS A 143 22.86 18.75 -10.11
N THR A 144 24.16 18.46 -10.30
CA THR A 144 24.67 17.07 -10.33
C THR A 144 24.44 16.34 -9.02
N ALA A 145 24.71 16.96 -7.87
CA ALA A 145 24.47 16.38 -6.56
C ALA A 145 22.98 16.05 -6.34
N SER A 146 22.10 16.95 -6.79
CA SER A 146 20.65 16.75 -6.71
C SER A 146 20.16 15.66 -7.66
N LEU A 147 20.78 15.51 -8.86
CA LEU A 147 20.47 14.43 -9.80
C LEU A 147 20.92 13.07 -9.25
N VAL A 148 22.05 12.99 -8.54
CA VAL A 148 22.46 11.75 -7.84
C VAL A 148 21.42 11.37 -6.79
N SER A 149 20.95 12.32 -5.97
CA SER A 149 19.86 12.05 -5.01
C SER A 149 18.60 11.57 -5.71
N ALA A 150 18.21 12.20 -6.82
CA ALA A 150 17.03 11.84 -7.60
C ALA A 150 17.12 10.41 -8.15
N ALA A 151 18.24 10.08 -8.80
CA ALA A 151 18.50 8.75 -9.36
C ALA A 151 18.55 7.68 -8.26
N ALA A 152 19.27 7.96 -7.16
CA ALA A 152 19.39 7.08 -6.01
C ALA A 152 18.04 6.77 -5.32
N TYR A 153 17.11 7.72 -5.33
CA TYR A 153 15.78 7.54 -4.74
C TYR A 153 14.81 6.84 -5.68
N MET A 154 14.80 7.26 -6.95
CA MET A 154 13.87 6.77 -7.97
C MET A 154 14.13 5.31 -8.34
N PHE A 155 15.38 4.91 -8.47
CA PHE A 155 15.82 3.54 -8.79
C PHE A 155 16.22 2.75 -7.53
N ALA A 156 15.77 3.18 -6.36
CA ALA A 156 15.94 2.36 -5.16
C ALA A 156 15.06 1.11 -5.26
N PRO A 157 15.63 -0.09 -5.06
CA PRO A 157 14.83 -1.33 -5.05
C PRO A 157 13.64 -1.28 -4.10
N TYR A 158 13.75 -0.57 -2.97
CA TYR A 158 12.61 -0.33 -2.09
C TYR A 158 11.37 0.22 -2.82
N LEU A 159 11.54 1.24 -3.68
CA LEU A 159 10.43 1.87 -4.38
C LEU A 159 9.91 1.03 -5.55
N VAL A 160 10.81 0.56 -6.42
CA VAL A 160 10.43 -0.12 -7.66
C VAL A 160 9.86 -1.51 -7.38
N SER A 161 10.40 -2.23 -6.39
CA SER A 161 9.93 -3.57 -6.05
C SER A 161 8.48 -3.61 -5.57
N LEU A 162 7.91 -2.48 -5.11
CA LEU A 162 6.49 -2.39 -4.72
C LEU A 162 5.51 -2.60 -5.89
N VAL A 163 6.01 -2.61 -7.13
CA VAL A 163 5.21 -2.94 -8.32
C VAL A 163 4.80 -4.40 -8.33
N ALA A 164 5.69 -5.34 -7.97
CA ALA A 164 5.41 -6.78 -8.00
C ALA A 164 4.23 -7.21 -7.09
N PRO A 165 4.09 -6.73 -5.84
CA PRO A 165 2.87 -6.95 -5.07
C PRO A 165 1.69 -6.04 -5.48
N GLY A 166 1.89 -5.01 -6.29
CA GLY A 166 0.84 -4.05 -6.62
C GLY A 166 0.51 -3.07 -5.47
N HIS A 167 1.51 -2.71 -4.67
CA HIS A 167 1.36 -1.84 -3.50
C HIS A 167 1.34 -0.35 -3.88
N ASP A 168 0.36 0.08 -4.65
CA ASP A 168 0.19 1.44 -5.15
C ASP A 168 0.21 2.51 -4.04
N GLY A 169 -0.53 2.32 -2.96
CA GLY A 169 -0.56 3.26 -1.83
C GLY A 169 0.82 3.50 -1.21
N LYS A 170 1.68 2.47 -1.14
CA LYS A 170 3.06 2.62 -0.66
C LYS A 170 3.92 3.42 -1.64
N ILE A 171 3.75 3.17 -2.96
CA ILE A 171 4.42 3.95 -4.01
C ILE A 171 4.00 5.42 -3.94
N PHE A 172 2.71 5.71 -3.76
CA PHE A 172 2.20 7.08 -3.69
C PHE A 172 2.77 7.85 -2.50
N VAL A 173 2.77 7.25 -1.30
CA VAL A 173 3.38 7.86 -0.10
C VAL A 173 4.87 8.09 -0.30
N THR A 174 5.59 7.07 -0.77
CA THR A 174 7.04 7.17 -1.02
C THR A 174 7.35 8.28 -2.02
N THR A 175 6.57 8.40 -3.09
CA THR A 175 6.69 9.47 -4.09
C THR A 175 6.54 10.87 -3.48
N LEU A 176 5.59 11.06 -2.58
CA LEU A 176 5.27 12.37 -2.00
C LEU A 176 6.17 12.75 -0.83
N PHE A 177 6.85 11.82 -0.18
CA PHE A 177 7.65 12.07 1.02
C PHE A 177 8.75 13.14 0.83
N PRO A 178 9.50 13.21 -0.29
CA PRO A 178 10.45 14.29 -0.52
C PRO A 178 9.83 15.69 -0.46
N LEU A 179 8.56 15.85 -0.90
CA LEU A 179 7.85 17.13 -0.82
C LEU A 179 7.52 17.52 0.63
N VAL A 180 7.28 16.55 1.51
CA VAL A 180 7.07 16.79 2.94
C VAL A 180 8.30 17.49 3.53
N ILE A 181 9.47 16.93 3.32
CA ILE A 181 10.75 17.51 3.80
C ILE A 181 11.06 18.85 3.13
N LEU A 182 10.80 18.95 1.81
CA LEU A 182 10.97 20.20 1.06
C LEU A 182 10.13 21.35 1.64
N PHE A 183 8.84 21.12 1.88
CA PHE A 183 7.97 22.20 2.36
C PHE A 183 8.21 22.54 3.83
N ILE A 184 8.64 21.61 4.66
CA ILE A 184 9.12 21.93 6.01
C ILE A 184 10.36 22.82 5.90
N GLU A 185 11.41 22.40 5.18
CA GLU A 185 12.65 23.16 5.03
C GLU A 185 12.38 24.58 4.54
N ARG A 186 11.59 24.70 3.46
CA ARG A 186 11.24 25.98 2.86
C ARG A 186 10.36 26.85 3.77
N GLY A 187 9.49 26.22 4.58
CA GLY A 187 8.62 26.91 5.53
C GLY A 187 9.40 27.61 6.65
N PHE A 188 10.55 27.08 7.06
CA PHE A 188 11.47 27.74 7.97
C PHE A 188 12.29 28.86 7.34
N GLU A 189 12.45 28.87 6.02
CA GLU A 189 13.23 29.90 5.32
C GLU A 189 12.39 31.06 4.80
N THR A 190 11.23 30.75 4.16
CA THR A 190 10.45 31.76 3.42
C THR A 190 8.96 31.45 3.44
N LYS A 191 8.12 32.49 3.45
CA LYS A 191 6.65 32.41 3.30
C LYS A 191 6.04 31.25 4.11
N PRO A 192 6.18 31.25 5.45
CA PRO A 192 5.83 30.09 6.27
C PRO A 192 4.39 29.62 6.07
N LEU A 193 3.40 30.53 6.06
CA LEU A 193 2.00 30.13 5.85
C LEU A 193 1.78 29.40 4.53
N LEU A 194 2.35 29.90 3.40
CA LEU A 194 2.24 29.22 2.11
C LEU A 194 2.85 27.82 2.14
N ASN A 195 4.06 27.69 2.67
CA ASN A 195 4.78 26.42 2.65
C ASN A 195 4.16 25.38 3.62
N PHE A 196 3.67 25.78 4.78
CA PHE A 196 2.93 24.89 5.66
C PHE A 196 1.52 24.57 5.13
N SER A 197 0.89 25.44 4.32
CA SER A 197 -0.34 25.10 3.57
C SER A 197 -0.05 24.07 2.47
N LEU A 198 1.08 24.19 1.76
CA LEU A 198 1.54 23.18 0.79
C LEU A 198 1.92 21.86 1.48
N LEU A 199 2.52 21.93 2.67
CA LEU A 199 2.75 20.74 3.50
C LEU A 199 1.43 20.07 3.86
N GLY A 200 0.42 20.83 4.28
CA GLY A 200 -0.92 20.32 4.57
C GLY A 200 -1.58 19.66 3.36
N LEU A 201 -1.43 20.27 2.17
CA LEU A 201 -1.88 19.67 0.92
C LEU A 201 -1.20 18.32 0.65
N VAL A 202 0.14 18.26 0.74
CA VAL A 202 0.91 17.02 0.49
C VAL A 202 0.57 15.94 1.51
N LEU A 203 0.47 16.28 2.79
CA LEU A 203 0.05 15.33 3.83
C LEU A 203 -1.40 14.85 3.60
N GLY A 204 -2.30 15.72 3.14
CA GLY A 204 -3.67 15.35 2.77
C GLY A 204 -3.70 14.36 1.60
N LEU A 205 -2.86 14.56 0.56
CA LEU A 205 -2.69 13.61 -0.53
C LEU A 205 -2.13 12.27 -0.03
N ILE A 206 -1.18 12.29 0.89
CA ILE A 206 -0.63 11.06 1.52
C ILE A 206 -1.71 10.31 2.31
N ILE A 207 -2.62 11.00 2.99
CA ILE A 207 -3.73 10.36 3.70
C ILE A 207 -4.77 9.79 2.72
N LEU A 208 -5.01 10.46 1.60
CA LEU A 208 -5.89 9.96 0.52
C LEU A 208 -5.29 8.78 -0.26
N SER A 209 -3.97 8.54 -0.17
CA SER A 209 -3.41 7.27 -0.62
C SER A 209 -3.91 6.15 0.29
N PRO A 210 -4.26 4.97 -0.22
CA PRO A 210 -4.96 3.95 0.58
C PRO A 210 -4.03 3.21 1.55
N HIS A 211 -3.13 3.91 2.25
CA HIS A 211 -2.18 3.28 3.17
C HIS A 211 -1.97 4.07 4.49
N PRO A 212 -2.90 3.97 5.46
CA PRO A 212 -2.85 4.73 6.71
C PRO A 212 -1.56 4.57 7.52
N GLN A 213 -0.97 3.37 7.53
CA GLN A 213 0.27 3.12 8.26
C GLN A 213 1.47 3.87 7.66
N MET A 214 1.59 3.94 6.33
CA MET A 214 2.62 4.73 5.67
C MET A 214 2.44 6.23 5.94
N SER A 215 1.18 6.70 5.99
CA SER A 215 0.85 8.07 6.38
C SER A 215 1.30 8.36 7.82
N TYR A 216 1.12 7.43 8.75
CA TYR A 216 1.58 7.53 10.13
C TYR A 216 3.11 7.62 10.23
N PHE A 217 3.85 6.79 9.51
CA PHE A 217 5.32 6.88 9.46
C PHE A 217 5.80 8.20 8.81
N THR A 218 5.07 8.71 7.82
CA THR A 218 5.35 10.03 7.24
C THR A 218 5.23 11.13 8.28
N LEU A 219 4.21 11.08 9.16
CA LEU A 219 4.05 12.04 10.26
C LEU A 219 5.20 11.95 11.26
N TRP A 220 5.78 10.78 11.51
CA TRP A 220 6.99 10.67 12.34
C TRP A 220 8.18 11.38 11.68
N GLY A 221 8.45 11.08 10.40
CA GLY A 221 9.53 11.76 9.66
C GLY A 221 9.37 13.27 9.62
N ALA A 222 8.14 13.75 9.34
CA ALA A 222 7.78 15.17 9.34
C ALA A 222 7.94 15.80 10.72
N GLY A 223 7.44 15.13 11.77
CA GLY A 223 7.50 15.58 13.15
C GLY A 223 8.93 15.69 13.66
N PHE A 224 9.75 14.64 13.45
CA PHE A 224 11.17 14.65 13.83
C PHE A 224 11.94 15.74 13.12
N TYR A 225 11.69 15.94 11.81
CA TYR A 225 12.39 16.98 11.07
C TYR A 225 11.95 18.37 11.49
N THR A 226 10.67 18.60 11.70
CA THR A 226 10.14 19.87 12.22
C THR A 226 10.75 20.18 13.59
N LEU A 227 10.77 19.22 14.52
CA LEU A 227 11.35 19.38 15.84
C LEU A 227 12.85 19.70 15.77
N TYR A 228 13.60 19.00 14.91
CA TYR A 228 15.01 19.29 14.66
C TYR A 228 15.20 20.76 14.23
N LYS A 229 14.44 21.23 13.25
CA LYS A 229 14.51 22.63 12.76
C LYS A 229 14.13 23.63 13.85
N MET A 230 13.10 23.34 14.64
CA MET A 230 12.70 24.18 15.79
C MET A 230 13.83 24.28 16.82
N ILE A 231 14.49 23.18 17.17
CA ILE A 231 15.62 23.17 18.11
C ILE A 231 16.80 23.96 17.56
N VAL A 232 17.15 23.81 16.28
CA VAL A 232 18.22 24.57 15.63
C VAL A 232 17.90 26.06 15.69
N LEU A 233 16.70 26.48 15.30
CA LEU A 233 16.25 27.87 15.29
C LEU A 233 16.25 28.47 16.71
N PHE A 234 15.80 27.70 17.71
CA PHE A 234 15.83 28.14 19.12
C PHE A 234 17.27 28.34 19.62
N ARG A 235 18.18 27.39 19.29
CA ARG A 235 19.60 27.51 19.69
C ARG A 235 20.27 28.73 19.09
N GLU A 236 19.92 29.08 17.85
CA GLU A 236 20.47 30.25 17.15
C GLU A 236 19.88 31.58 17.64
N THR A 237 18.58 31.61 17.94
CA THR A 237 17.87 32.85 18.24
C THR A 237 17.59 33.09 19.72
N LYS A 238 17.61 32.04 20.55
CA LYS A 238 17.21 32.01 21.96
C LYS A 238 15.80 32.58 22.22
N SER A 239 14.94 32.62 21.20
CA SER A 239 13.59 33.18 21.26
C SER A 239 12.52 32.08 21.35
N PRO A 240 11.74 32.01 22.45
CA PRO A 240 10.66 31.05 22.60
C PRO A 240 9.58 31.19 21.51
N ILE A 241 9.25 32.40 21.08
CA ILE A 241 8.26 32.64 20.03
C ILE A 241 8.70 32.05 18.70
N LYS A 242 10.01 32.09 18.38
CA LYS A 242 10.58 31.47 17.16
C LYS A 242 10.66 29.95 17.26
N PHE A 243 10.51 29.38 18.44
CA PHE A 243 10.33 27.95 18.64
C PHE A 243 8.85 27.55 18.45
N ILE A 244 7.93 28.27 19.12
CA ILE A 244 6.50 27.92 19.16
C ILE A 244 5.83 28.14 17.79
N TRP A 245 6.13 29.26 17.11
CA TRP A 245 5.45 29.63 15.86
C TRP A 245 5.54 28.58 14.74
N PRO A 246 6.71 28.02 14.37
CA PRO A 246 6.76 26.95 13.38
C PRO A 246 6.05 25.68 13.84
N GLY A 247 6.05 25.39 15.14
CA GLY A 247 5.30 24.26 15.69
C GLY A 247 3.79 24.41 15.50
N SER A 248 3.25 25.63 15.73
CA SER A 248 1.83 25.90 15.47
C SER A 248 1.47 25.82 13.97
N LEU A 249 2.37 26.22 13.08
CA LEU A 249 2.18 26.06 11.64
C LEU A 249 2.26 24.60 11.19
N ALA A 250 3.11 23.78 11.82
CA ALA A 250 3.13 22.35 11.57
C ALA A 250 1.82 21.68 12.04
N ALA A 251 1.31 22.06 13.21
CA ALA A 251 -0.01 21.61 13.68
C ALA A 251 -1.14 22.04 12.71
N TYR A 252 -1.11 23.31 12.26
CA TYR A 252 -2.00 23.81 11.22
C TYR A 252 -1.94 22.94 9.96
N ALA A 253 -0.74 22.57 9.46
CA ALA A 253 -0.59 21.72 8.28
C ALA A 253 -1.23 20.33 8.48
N VAL A 254 -1.11 19.74 9.68
CA VAL A 254 -1.78 18.48 10.01
C VAL A 254 -3.29 18.64 10.01
N VAL A 255 -3.83 19.72 10.59
CA VAL A 255 -5.28 20.00 10.56
C VAL A 255 -5.79 20.16 9.13
N ILE A 256 -5.07 20.92 8.30
CA ILE A 256 -5.41 21.06 6.87
C ILE A 256 -5.39 19.69 6.17
N ALA A 257 -4.41 18.85 6.43
CA ALA A 257 -4.32 17.52 5.85
C ALA A 257 -5.53 16.64 6.22
N LEU A 258 -5.92 16.62 7.48
CA LEU A 258 -7.09 15.87 7.96
C LEU A 258 -8.41 16.39 7.34
N LEU A 259 -8.58 17.71 7.28
CA LEU A 259 -9.77 18.31 6.69
C LEU A 259 -9.83 18.13 5.17
N LEU A 260 -8.69 18.24 4.48
CA LEU A 260 -8.61 18.03 3.02
C LEU A 260 -8.89 16.57 2.63
N SER A 261 -8.46 15.63 3.46
CA SER A 261 -8.68 14.20 3.23
C SER A 261 -9.98 13.68 3.86
N ALA A 262 -10.79 14.54 4.49
CA ALA A 262 -11.96 14.15 5.27
C ALA A 262 -13.00 13.36 4.47
N ILE A 263 -13.10 13.56 3.16
CA ILE A 263 -13.98 12.80 2.26
C ILE A 263 -13.79 11.27 2.40
N GLN A 264 -12.58 10.78 2.68
CA GLN A 264 -12.28 9.37 2.90
C GLN A 264 -11.82 9.10 4.34
N PHE A 265 -11.03 10.01 4.92
CA PHE A 265 -10.46 9.81 6.25
C PHE A 265 -11.53 9.79 7.35
N TYR A 266 -12.49 10.71 7.33
CA TYR A 266 -13.51 10.79 8.38
C TYR A 266 -14.43 9.56 8.41
N PRO A 267 -15.12 9.16 7.30
CA PRO A 267 -15.91 7.94 7.28
C PRO A 267 -15.08 6.69 7.55
N GLY A 268 -13.87 6.60 7.00
CA GLY A 268 -13.00 5.44 7.17
C GLY A 268 -12.43 5.31 8.58
N TYR A 269 -12.08 6.41 9.24
CA TYR A 269 -11.66 6.40 10.65
C TYR A 269 -12.81 5.95 11.56
N TYR A 270 -14.01 6.50 11.35
CA TYR A 270 -15.20 6.11 12.13
C TYR A 270 -15.51 4.63 11.94
N TYR A 271 -15.55 4.16 10.70
CA TYR A 271 -15.75 2.76 10.36
C TYR A 271 -14.71 1.85 11.04
N THR A 272 -13.44 2.16 10.89
CA THR A 272 -12.36 1.34 11.45
C THR A 272 -12.43 1.27 12.97
N THR A 273 -12.79 2.37 13.64
CA THR A 273 -12.81 2.42 15.11
C THR A 273 -14.07 1.84 15.74
N HIS A 274 -15.22 1.79 15.02
CA HIS A 274 -16.50 1.35 15.57
C HIS A 274 -17.02 0.05 14.96
N PHE A 275 -16.67 -0.23 13.71
CA PHE A 275 -17.31 -1.29 12.94
C PHE A 275 -16.37 -2.38 12.43
N SER A 276 -15.07 -2.15 12.48
CA SER A 276 -14.08 -3.15 12.04
C SER A 276 -13.50 -3.95 13.21
N PRO A 277 -13.22 -5.26 13.05
CA PRO A 277 -12.45 -6.03 14.02
C PRO A 277 -11.04 -5.47 14.25
N ARG A 278 -10.55 -4.59 13.37
CA ARG A 278 -9.26 -3.89 13.54
C ARG A 278 -9.27 -2.88 14.70
N ALA A 279 -10.46 -2.43 15.13
CA ALA A 279 -10.60 -1.57 16.29
C ALA A 279 -10.28 -2.28 17.61
N ASP A 280 -10.42 -3.60 17.66
CA ASP A 280 -10.08 -4.39 18.84
C ASP A 280 -8.57 -4.28 19.07
N ALA A 281 -8.25 -3.33 19.89
CA ALA A 281 -6.91 -2.90 20.19
C ALA A 281 -6.04 -4.06 20.72
N LYS A 282 -4.74 -3.90 20.57
CA LYS A 282 -3.70 -4.82 21.07
C LYS A 282 -3.74 -6.19 20.42
N LYS A 283 -3.45 -6.21 19.12
CA LYS A 283 -3.18 -7.48 18.43
C LYS A 283 -1.86 -8.13 18.91
N GLY A 284 -1.14 -7.46 19.80
CA GLY A 284 0.01 -7.96 20.50
C GLY A 284 1.32 -7.89 19.71
N TRP A 285 2.36 -8.45 20.33
CA TRP A 285 3.73 -8.43 19.83
C TRP A 285 3.87 -9.15 18.48
N ASP A 286 3.30 -10.34 18.34
CA ASP A 286 3.44 -11.15 17.11
C ASP A 286 2.83 -10.47 15.89
N TRP A 287 1.71 -9.77 16.07
CA TRP A 287 1.13 -8.96 15.04
C TRP A 287 2.01 -7.76 14.66
N ALA A 288 2.47 -7.01 15.67
CA ALA A 288 3.26 -5.80 15.43
C ALA A 288 4.62 -6.09 14.80
N THR A 289 5.19 -7.26 15.10
CA THR A 289 6.46 -7.72 14.56
C THR A 289 6.34 -8.61 13.33
N SER A 290 5.10 -8.96 12.91
CA SER A 290 4.90 -9.69 11.67
C SER A 290 5.45 -8.91 10.47
N TRP A 291 6.07 -9.59 9.51
CA TRP A 291 6.72 -8.96 8.35
C TRP A 291 7.83 -7.98 8.73
N SER A 292 8.50 -8.24 9.84
CA SER A 292 9.75 -7.53 10.19
C SER A 292 10.80 -7.76 9.10
N MET A 293 11.71 -6.80 8.96
CA MET A 293 12.95 -7.00 8.24
C MET A 293 13.86 -7.88 9.12
N HIS A 294 14.17 -9.06 8.66
CA HIS A 294 15.07 -9.96 9.37
C HIS A 294 16.54 -9.76 8.97
N ALA A 295 17.45 -10.52 9.56
CA ALA A 295 18.87 -10.36 9.30
C ALA A 295 19.22 -10.54 7.82
N GLU A 296 18.51 -11.44 7.12
CA GLU A 296 18.68 -11.72 5.69
C GLU A 296 18.35 -10.49 4.85
N GLU A 297 17.23 -9.84 5.14
CA GLU A 297 16.86 -8.61 4.44
C GLU A 297 17.76 -7.43 4.85
N GLY A 298 18.33 -7.46 6.04
CA GLY A 298 19.38 -6.54 6.47
C GLY A 298 20.63 -6.63 5.60
N MET A 299 21.02 -7.84 5.19
CA MET A 299 22.11 -8.05 4.23
C MET A 299 21.80 -7.53 2.84
N ASN A 300 20.54 -7.41 2.44
CA ASN A 300 20.15 -6.83 1.16
C ASN A 300 20.57 -5.35 1.01
N LEU A 301 20.90 -4.65 2.09
CA LEU A 301 21.50 -3.30 2.01
C LEU A 301 22.90 -3.31 1.40
N LEU A 302 23.62 -4.44 1.47
CA LEU A 302 24.95 -4.65 0.91
C LEU A 302 24.89 -5.46 -0.38
N ILE A 303 24.16 -6.56 -0.38
CA ILE A 303 23.97 -7.49 -1.50
C ILE A 303 22.46 -7.67 -1.70
N PRO A 304 21.82 -6.93 -2.61
CA PRO A 304 20.35 -6.93 -2.77
C PRO A 304 19.73 -8.32 -3.01
N GLU A 305 20.52 -9.24 -3.55
CA GLU A 305 20.11 -10.62 -3.85
C GLU A 305 20.13 -11.58 -2.67
N PHE A 306 20.63 -11.17 -1.49
CA PHE A 306 20.97 -12.11 -0.41
C PHE A 306 19.76 -12.92 0.08
N SER A 307 18.67 -12.29 0.43
CA SER A 307 17.47 -12.99 0.94
C SER A 307 16.66 -13.71 -0.15
N GLY A 308 16.94 -13.46 -1.43
CA GLY A 308 16.03 -13.84 -2.51
C GLY A 308 14.72 -13.04 -2.49
N VAL A 309 13.82 -13.34 -3.42
CA VAL A 309 12.48 -12.72 -3.55
C VAL A 309 11.49 -13.73 -4.10
N SER A 310 10.19 -13.55 -3.77
CA SER A 310 9.09 -14.42 -4.23
C SER A 310 8.40 -13.79 -5.44
N THR A 311 9.13 -13.54 -6.53
CA THR A 311 8.53 -13.02 -7.77
C THR A 311 8.21 -14.15 -8.75
N ASN A 312 7.36 -13.88 -9.74
CA ASN A 312 7.01 -14.85 -10.81
C ASN A 312 8.18 -15.14 -11.78
N LYS A 313 9.34 -14.48 -11.59
CA LYS A 313 10.53 -14.74 -12.43
C LYS A 313 11.36 -15.88 -11.87
N PRO A 314 11.70 -16.88 -12.69
CA PRO A 314 12.46 -18.05 -12.25
C PRO A 314 13.88 -17.69 -11.79
N GLY A 315 14.45 -18.51 -10.90
CA GLY A 315 15.86 -18.42 -10.49
C GLY A 315 16.13 -17.62 -9.22
N THR A 316 15.09 -17.12 -8.56
CA THR A 316 15.22 -16.49 -7.22
C THR A 316 14.07 -16.94 -6.33
N TYR A 317 14.40 -17.37 -5.11
CA TYR A 317 13.41 -17.81 -4.12
C TYR A 317 13.71 -17.14 -2.79
N TYR A 318 12.68 -16.59 -2.17
CA TYR A 318 12.83 -16.04 -0.82
C TYR A 318 13.08 -17.14 0.20
N TRP A 319 14.11 -16.99 1.03
CA TRP A 319 14.48 -17.95 2.06
C TRP A 319 14.52 -17.37 3.48
N GLY A 320 14.17 -16.09 3.65
CA GLY A 320 14.09 -15.44 4.97
C GLY A 320 12.96 -15.97 5.86
N LYS A 321 12.78 -15.34 7.03
CA LYS A 321 11.82 -15.80 8.05
C LYS A 321 10.35 -15.53 7.72
N ASN A 322 10.05 -14.52 6.87
CA ASN A 322 8.68 -14.29 6.43
C ASN A 322 8.19 -15.44 5.55
N ALA A 323 6.86 -15.58 5.41
CA ALA A 323 6.28 -16.65 4.58
C ALA A 323 6.64 -16.50 3.10
N PHE A 324 6.68 -15.28 2.60
CA PHE A 324 7.09 -14.89 1.25
C PHE A 324 7.55 -13.43 1.25
N LYS A 325 8.15 -12.95 0.16
CA LYS A 325 8.59 -11.56 0.03
C LYS A 325 8.59 -11.15 -1.44
N ASP A 326 7.63 -10.34 -1.83
CA ASP A 326 7.45 -9.86 -3.21
C ASP A 326 8.11 -8.50 -3.45
N ASN A 327 8.65 -7.87 -2.40
CA ASN A 327 9.36 -6.59 -2.45
C ASN A 327 10.68 -6.65 -1.70
N SER A 328 11.53 -5.63 -1.87
CA SER A 328 12.84 -5.52 -1.22
C SER A 328 12.96 -4.22 -0.42
N GLU A 329 13.66 -4.25 0.71
CA GLU A 329 14.04 -3.06 1.48
C GLU A 329 15.41 -2.47 1.06
N ALA A 330 16.06 -3.05 0.07
CA ALA A 330 17.36 -2.56 -0.44
C ALA A 330 17.25 -1.16 -1.03
N VAL A 331 18.35 -0.42 -0.98
CA VAL A 331 18.45 0.92 -1.58
C VAL A 331 19.42 0.97 -2.76
N GLY A 332 20.03 -0.15 -3.09
CA GLY A 332 21.10 -0.28 -4.06
C GLY A 332 22.50 -0.07 -3.44
N ALA A 333 23.48 -0.87 -3.87
CA ALA A 333 24.84 -0.87 -3.31
C ALA A 333 25.55 0.48 -3.49
N VAL A 334 25.37 1.13 -4.66
CA VAL A 334 25.95 2.45 -4.95
C VAL A 334 25.31 3.51 -4.06
N THR A 335 24.00 3.51 -3.91
CA THR A 335 23.27 4.47 -3.04
C THR A 335 23.69 4.31 -1.59
N PHE A 336 23.80 3.07 -1.10
CA PHE A 336 24.27 2.78 0.24
C PHE A 336 25.70 3.28 0.48
N PHE A 337 26.61 2.98 -0.45
CA PHE A 337 28.00 3.43 -0.40
C PHE A 337 28.11 4.97 -0.39
N LEU A 338 27.43 5.66 -1.32
CA LEU A 338 27.46 7.13 -1.40
C LEU A 338 26.79 7.78 -0.19
N GLY A 339 25.72 7.18 0.35
CA GLY A 339 25.06 7.64 1.56
C GLY A 339 25.96 7.57 2.79
N LEU A 340 26.67 6.44 2.98
CA LEU A 340 27.69 6.32 4.04
C LEU A 340 28.82 7.32 3.87
N LEU A 341 29.29 7.49 2.64
CA LEU A 341 30.32 8.48 2.34
C LEU A 341 29.84 9.88 2.74
N GLY A 342 28.61 10.27 2.34
CA GLY A 342 28.03 11.56 2.67
C GLY A 342 27.84 11.78 4.17
N LEU A 343 27.45 10.74 4.90
CA LEU A 343 27.35 10.77 6.35
C LEU A 343 28.73 11.07 7.01
N VAL A 344 29.80 10.49 6.48
CA VAL A 344 31.13 10.62 7.05
C VAL A 344 31.83 11.94 6.66
N ILE A 345 31.74 12.33 5.37
CA ILE A 345 32.56 13.44 4.86
C ILE A 345 31.83 14.78 4.78
N SER A 346 30.51 14.82 4.64
CA SER A 346 29.80 16.08 4.50
C SER A 346 29.99 16.98 5.72
N ARG A 347 30.17 18.29 5.50
CA ARG A 347 30.28 19.28 6.57
C ARG A 347 28.93 19.82 7.06
N ARG A 348 27.82 19.38 6.44
CA ARG A 348 26.47 19.83 6.79
C ARG A 348 26.03 19.24 8.12
N ARG A 349 25.34 20.03 8.92
CA ARG A 349 24.79 19.57 10.22
C ARG A 349 23.66 18.56 10.01
N GLU A 350 22.88 18.74 8.95
CA GLU A 350 21.73 17.90 8.57
C GLU A 350 22.13 16.44 8.33
N ARG A 351 23.41 16.16 7.99
CA ARG A 351 23.88 14.78 7.83
C ARG A 351 23.64 13.91 9.07
N TRP A 352 23.81 14.49 10.25
CA TRP A 352 23.60 13.76 11.48
C TRP A 352 22.12 13.50 11.77
N PHE A 353 21.27 14.45 11.39
CA PHE A 353 19.82 14.24 11.47
C PHE A 353 19.37 13.13 10.54
N PHE A 354 19.73 13.17 9.25
CA PHE A 354 19.32 12.15 8.29
C PHE A 354 20.01 10.81 8.54
N GLY A 355 21.23 10.78 9.06
CA GLY A 355 21.89 9.56 9.56
C GLY A 355 21.15 8.95 10.74
N GLY A 356 20.74 9.77 11.71
CA GLY A 356 19.93 9.34 12.85
C GLY A 356 18.54 8.88 12.44
N LEU A 357 17.90 9.57 11.50
CA LEU A 357 16.58 9.21 10.96
C LEU A 357 16.64 7.87 10.19
N ALA A 358 17.73 7.64 9.42
CA ALA A 358 17.98 6.37 8.76
C ALA A 358 18.20 5.23 9.77
N LEU A 359 18.98 5.48 10.81
CA LEU A 359 19.22 4.50 11.89
C LEU A 359 17.92 4.16 12.62
N PHE A 360 17.08 5.16 12.91
CA PHE A 360 15.75 4.94 13.49
C PHE A 360 14.88 4.07 12.58
N ALA A 361 14.80 4.40 11.27
CA ALA A 361 14.03 3.62 10.31
C ALA A 361 14.54 2.18 10.19
N LEU A 362 15.86 1.99 10.16
CA LEU A 362 16.47 0.66 10.11
C LEU A 362 16.14 -0.16 11.36
N THR A 363 16.37 0.40 12.54
CA THR A 363 16.16 -0.32 13.81
C THR A 363 14.67 -0.58 14.07
N TYR A 364 13.77 0.31 13.65
CA TYR A 364 12.34 0.05 13.67
C TYR A 364 11.96 -1.03 12.66
N GLY A 365 12.47 -0.95 11.43
CA GLY A 365 12.20 -1.91 10.35
C GLY A 365 12.64 -3.34 10.66
N LEU A 366 13.74 -3.50 11.43
CA LEU A 366 14.23 -4.81 11.92
C LEU A 366 13.22 -5.50 12.86
N GLY A 367 12.28 -4.76 13.45
CA GLY A 367 11.19 -5.32 14.24
C GLY A 367 11.68 -6.34 15.28
N ALA A 368 11.14 -7.55 15.27
CA ALA A 368 11.54 -8.63 16.19
C ALA A 368 13.02 -9.01 16.14
N SER A 369 13.75 -8.63 15.10
CA SER A 369 15.18 -8.95 14.96
C SER A 369 16.10 -8.00 15.74
N THR A 370 15.54 -7.01 16.45
CA THR A 370 16.29 -6.12 17.33
C THR A 370 15.60 -5.91 18.68
N PRO A 371 16.34 -5.92 19.82
CA PRO A 371 15.76 -5.63 21.12
C PRO A 371 15.22 -4.19 21.24
N LEU A 372 15.65 -3.26 20.38
CA LEU A 372 15.17 -1.89 20.36
C LEU A 372 13.68 -1.78 20.04
N PHE A 373 13.09 -2.78 19.35
CA PHE A 373 11.67 -2.76 19.04
C PHE A 373 10.78 -2.80 20.30
N ASN A 374 11.27 -3.35 21.43
CA ASN A 374 10.57 -3.28 22.71
C ASN A 374 10.30 -1.83 23.15
N LEU A 375 11.22 -0.90 22.87
CA LEU A 375 11.02 0.53 23.15
C LEU A 375 10.01 1.15 22.19
N TYR A 376 10.06 0.80 20.92
CA TYR A 376 9.11 1.30 19.92
C TYR A 376 7.70 0.76 20.15
N PHE A 377 7.57 -0.45 20.67
CA PHE A 377 6.29 -1.05 20.99
C PHE A 377 5.51 -0.29 22.07
N LEU A 378 6.20 0.54 22.90
CA LEU A 378 5.57 1.42 23.88
C LEU A 378 4.94 2.67 23.25
N ILE A 379 5.25 2.99 21.99
CA ILE A 379 4.68 4.15 21.31
C ILE A 379 3.20 3.84 20.98
N PRO A 380 2.27 4.80 21.26
CA PRO A 380 0.85 4.57 21.01
C PRO A 380 0.56 4.12 19.57
N LYS A 381 -0.29 3.13 19.43
CA LYS A 381 -0.73 2.54 18.15
C LYS A 381 0.29 1.65 17.43
N VAL A 382 1.53 1.53 17.86
CA VAL A 382 2.48 0.58 17.28
C VAL A 382 1.99 -0.86 17.44
N ASP A 383 1.34 -1.17 18.57
CA ASP A 383 0.69 -2.46 18.85
C ASP A 383 -0.47 -2.83 17.89
N SER A 384 -1.00 -1.84 17.18
CA SER A 384 -2.07 -2.01 16.18
C SER A 384 -1.56 -2.05 14.74
N LEU A 385 -0.30 -1.66 14.51
CA LEU A 385 0.37 -1.70 13.20
C LEU A 385 1.05 -3.07 12.99
N ARG A 386 1.42 -3.35 11.75
CA ARG A 386 2.21 -4.56 11.39
C ARG A 386 3.26 -4.21 10.35
N ALA A 387 4.11 -5.17 9.99
CA ALA A 387 5.11 -5.00 8.94
C ALA A 387 5.99 -3.75 9.17
N PRO A 388 6.80 -3.73 10.24
CA PRO A 388 7.64 -2.59 10.58
C PRO A 388 8.62 -2.23 9.46
N SER A 389 9.00 -3.17 8.59
CA SER A 389 9.86 -2.93 7.43
C SER A 389 9.33 -1.87 6.45
N MET A 390 8.02 -1.58 6.48
CA MET A 390 7.43 -0.53 5.63
C MET A 390 8.05 0.86 5.87
N ILE A 391 8.63 1.15 7.05
CA ILE A 391 9.27 2.43 7.36
C ILE A 391 10.55 2.69 6.53
N MET A 392 11.07 1.69 5.84
CA MET A 392 12.33 1.77 5.11
C MET A 392 12.34 2.79 3.96
N PHE A 393 11.18 3.33 3.54
CA PHE A 393 11.15 4.49 2.62
C PHE A 393 11.85 5.73 3.21
N ILE A 394 11.78 5.90 4.53
CA ILE A 394 12.50 6.98 5.25
C ILE A 394 14.01 6.73 5.23
N PHE A 395 14.44 5.47 5.36
CA PHE A 395 15.84 5.09 5.18
C PHE A 395 16.32 5.38 3.76
N SER A 396 15.54 4.94 2.76
CA SER A 396 15.85 5.16 1.34
C SER A 396 15.97 6.65 1.00
N PHE A 397 15.03 7.49 1.46
CA PHE A 397 15.08 8.93 1.32
C PHE A 397 16.35 9.52 1.96
N SER A 398 16.65 9.12 3.20
CA SER A 398 17.79 9.65 3.96
C SER A 398 19.12 9.32 3.26
N PHE A 399 19.30 8.08 2.81
CA PHE A 399 20.52 7.67 2.12
C PHE A 399 20.66 8.31 0.74
N ALA A 400 19.57 8.46 -0.01
CA ALA A 400 19.59 9.20 -1.28
C ALA A 400 19.98 10.68 -1.10
N LEU A 401 19.50 11.34 -0.03
CA LEU A 401 19.90 12.71 0.27
C LEU A 401 21.35 12.80 0.74
N LEU A 402 21.80 11.87 1.58
CA LEU A 402 23.20 11.77 2.03
C LEU A 402 24.14 11.50 0.85
N ALA A 403 23.74 10.70 -0.15
CA ALA A 403 24.50 10.52 -1.39
C ALA A 403 24.70 11.86 -2.13
N GLY A 404 23.65 12.68 -2.22
CA GLY A 404 23.78 14.06 -2.73
C GLY A 404 24.73 14.92 -1.91
N PHE A 405 24.71 14.78 -0.58
CA PHE A 405 25.65 15.50 0.30
C PHE A 405 27.10 15.07 0.05
N ALA A 406 27.35 13.78 -0.25
CA ALA A 406 28.68 13.31 -0.67
C ALA A 406 29.17 14.05 -1.92
N ILE A 407 28.35 14.04 -2.98
CA ILE A 407 28.71 14.67 -4.25
C ILE A 407 28.92 16.17 -4.09
N GLN A 408 28.07 16.86 -3.33
CA GLN A 408 28.23 18.29 -3.05
C GLN A 408 29.56 18.57 -2.33
N HIS A 409 29.94 17.72 -1.38
CA HIS A 409 31.23 17.85 -0.69
C HIS A 409 32.40 17.65 -1.62
N LEU A 410 32.34 16.69 -2.56
CA LEU A 410 33.37 16.43 -3.54
C LEU A 410 33.55 17.58 -4.56
N GLN A 411 32.49 18.35 -4.80
CA GLN A 411 32.53 19.55 -5.67
C GLN A 411 33.09 20.78 -4.93
N SER A 412 33.20 20.72 -3.59
CA SER A 412 33.72 21.84 -2.79
C SER A 412 35.26 21.87 -2.77
N PRO A 413 35.90 23.04 -2.56
CA PRO A 413 37.35 23.16 -2.44
C PRO A 413 37.94 22.20 -1.40
N ARG A 414 39.14 21.68 -1.67
CA ARG A 414 39.83 20.75 -0.79
C ARG A 414 40.42 21.48 0.41
N ASP A 415 39.73 21.39 1.54
CA ASP A 415 40.17 21.95 2.81
C ASP A 415 39.84 20.93 3.91
N GLU A 416 40.60 19.84 3.96
CA GLU A 416 40.37 18.71 4.86
C GLU A 416 41.55 18.54 5.83
N SER A 417 41.27 18.33 7.09
CA SER A 417 42.26 17.90 8.04
C SER A 417 42.79 16.50 7.72
N PRO A 418 44.02 16.11 8.12
CA PRO A 418 44.55 14.77 7.92
C PRO A 418 43.61 13.67 8.44
N LYS A 419 42.96 13.89 9.59
CA LYS A 419 41.99 12.97 10.18
C LYS A 419 40.71 12.81 9.32
N GLN A 420 40.27 13.88 8.68
CA GLN A 420 39.11 13.88 7.80
C GLN A 420 39.45 13.17 6.48
N SER A 421 40.64 13.37 5.93
CA SER A 421 41.14 12.66 4.77
C SER A 421 41.32 11.15 5.04
N GLN A 422 41.73 10.76 6.24
CA GLN A 422 41.83 9.35 6.65
C GLN A 422 40.42 8.68 6.68
N LYS A 423 39.42 9.31 7.30
CA LYS A 423 38.04 8.81 7.34
C LYS A 423 37.44 8.69 5.93
N PHE A 424 37.70 9.67 5.08
CA PHE A 424 37.30 9.63 3.67
C PHE A 424 37.86 8.39 2.96
N ARG A 425 39.17 8.16 3.04
CA ARG A 425 39.81 6.98 2.41
C ARG A 425 39.32 5.67 3.00
N MET A 426 39.10 5.63 4.30
CA MET A 426 38.57 4.44 4.96
C MET A 426 37.20 4.04 4.40
N VAL A 427 36.26 4.97 4.19
CA VAL A 427 34.96 4.65 3.60
C VAL A 427 35.09 4.40 2.10
N LEU A 428 35.90 5.22 1.38
CA LEU A 428 36.10 5.13 -0.07
C LEU A 428 36.57 3.74 -0.51
N PHE A 429 37.51 3.16 0.21
CA PHE A 429 38.09 1.86 -0.10
C PHE A 429 37.55 0.73 0.78
N GLY A 430 37.13 1.04 2.00
CA GLY A 430 36.67 0.05 2.95
C GLY A 430 35.34 -0.62 2.54
N VAL A 431 34.37 0.14 2.00
CA VAL A 431 33.10 -0.44 1.55
C VAL A 431 33.29 -1.33 0.32
N PRO A 432 33.94 -0.89 -0.78
CA PRO A 432 34.25 -1.80 -1.89
C PRO A 432 35.14 -2.98 -1.47
N GLY A 433 36.13 -2.74 -0.58
CA GLY A 433 37.00 -3.79 -0.05
C GLY A 433 36.22 -4.86 0.73
N LEU A 434 35.26 -4.45 1.56
CA LEU A 434 34.37 -5.38 2.26
C LEU A 434 33.55 -6.21 1.27
N LEU A 435 32.97 -5.55 0.26
CA LEU A 435 32.17 -6.24 -0.77
C LEU A 435 33.03 -7.20 -1.61
N PHE A 436 34.27 -6.82 -1.91
CA PHE A 436 35.24 -7.72 -2.56
C PHE A 436 35.51 -8.99 -1.72
N VAL A 437 35.78 -8.81 -0.42
CA VAL A 437 36.00 -9.94 0.50
C VAL A 437 34.74 -10.82 0.58
N LEU A 438 33.55 -10.22 0.70
CA LEU A 438 32.30 -10.98 0.69
C LEU A 438 32.08 -11.73 -0.63
N ALA A 439 32.38 -11.12 -1.77
CA ALA A 439 32.26 -11.76 -3.09
C ALA A 439 33.20 -12.96 -3.20
N LEU A 440 34.45 -12.83 -2.74
CA LEU A 440 35.41 -13.94 -2.67
C LEU A 440 34.94 -15.07 -1.73
N LEU A 441 34.49 -14.71 -0.53
CA LEU A 441 34.00 -15.68 0.45
C LEU A 441 32.79 -16.45 -0.06
N PHE A 442 31.80 -15.77 -0.66
CA PHE A 442 30.66 -16.43 -1.28
C PHE A 442 31.05 -17.30 -2.47
N SER A 443 32.06 -16.90 -3.27
CA SER A 443 32.56 -17.70 -4.39
C SER A 443 33.29 -18.96 -3.94
N MET A 444 34.10 -18.87 -2.88
CA MET A 444 34.94 -19.98 -2.42
C MET A 444 34.26 -20.89 -1.41
N ALA A 445 33.44 -20.33 -0.50
CA ALA A 445 32.87 -21.02 0.66
C ALA A 445 31.35 -20.73 0.84
N GLY A 446 30.65 -20.31 -0.20
CA GLY A 446 29.27 -19.81 -0.10
C GLY A 446 28.30 -20.78 0.56
N ARG A 447 28.37 -22.07 0.24
CA ARG A 447 27.55 -23.11 0.89
C ARG A 447 27.82 -23.18 2.40
N GLY A 448 29.09 -23.12 2.81
CA GLY A 448 29.50 -23.12 4.22
C GLY A 448 29.03 -21.85 4.95
N MET A 449 29.12 -20.68 4.29
CA MET A 449 28.62 -19.40 4.84
C MET A 449 27.11 -19.44 5.06
N LEU A 450 26.34 -19.92 4.09
CA LEU A 450 24.87 -20.05 4.23
C LEU A 450 24.51 -21.08 5.31
N SER A 451 25.27 -22.18 5.45
CA SER A 451 25.09 -23.15 6.54
C SER A 451 25.34 -22.51 7.90
N ALA A 452 26.43 -21.76 8.04
CA ALA A 452 26.75 -21.02 9.27
C ALA A 452 25.67 -19.97 9.60
N TRP A 453 25.19 -19.25 8.58
CA TRP A 453 24.08 -18.30 8.72
C TRP A 453 22.80 -18.97 9.23
N CYS A 454 22.39 -20.07 8.60
CA CYS A 454 21.20 -20.83 9.01
C CYS A 454 21.38 -21.40 10.44
N SER A 455 22.59 -21.82 10.82
CA SER A 455 22.87 -22.30 12.18
C SER A 455 22.80 -21.19 13.24
N LEU A 456 23.12 -19.95 12.85
CA LEU A 456 23.10 -18.80 13.76
C LEU A 456 21.68 -18.23 13.96
N PHE A 457 20.90 -18.12 12.89
CA PHE A 457 19.64 -17.39 12.91
C PHE A 457 18.37 -18.24 12.89
N TYR A 458 18.47 -19.57 12.68
CA TYR A 458 17.33 -20.48 12.64
C TYR A 458 17.49 -21.62 13.64
N SER A 459 16.41 -21.93 14.38
CA SER A 459 16.28 -23.20 15.09
C SER A 459 16.12 -24.36 14.10
N ASP A 460 16.27 -25.62 14.57
CA ASP A 460 16.07 -26.79 13.71
C ASP A 460 14.66 -26.83 13.10
N ALA A 461 13.63 -26.47 13.89
CA ALA A 461 12.26 -26.33 13.39
C ALA A 461 12.12 -25.21 12.34
N GLY A 462 12.86 -24.10 12.49
CA GLY A 462 12.86 -22.98 11.54
C GLY A 462 13.65 -23.23 10.26
N ARG A 463 14.46 -24.29 10.19
CA ARG A 463 15.18 -24.69 8.97
C ARG A 463 14.30 -25.44 7.98
N THR A 464 13.18 -26.01 8.44
CA THR A 464 12.27 -26.80 7.61
C THR A 464 11.12 -25.91 7.16
N MET A 465 10.89 -25.80 5.86
CA MET A 465 9.68 -25.18 5.31
C MET A 465 8.53 -26.17 5.38
N VAL A 466 7.35 -25.71 5.79
CA VAL A 466 6.14 -26.55 5.91
C VAL A 466 5.62 -27.02 4.54
N GLN A 467 5.96 -26.31 3.48
CA GLN A 467 5.61 -26.69 2.11
C GLN A 467 6.76 -27.46 1.45
N GLN A 468 6.50 -28.68 1.00
CA GLN A 468 7.36 -29.51 0.14
C GLN A 468 8.59 -30.18 0.76
N ASN A 469 8.74 -30.28 2.07
CA ASN A 469 9.91 -30.88 2.74
C ASN A 469 11.28 -30.31 2.33
N VAL A 470 11.31 -29.04 1.88
CA VAL A 470 12.53 -28.33 1.50
C VAL A 470 12.99 -27.47 2.67
N SER A 471 14.26 -27.59 3.06
CA SER A 471 14.83 -26.78 4.14
C SER A 471 15.13 -25.35 3.69
N LYS A 472 15.12 -24.40 4.63
CA LYS A 472 15.56 -23.02 4.37
C LYS A 472 16.99 -22.97 3.82
N PHE A 473 17.85 -23.85 4.26
CA PHE A 473 19.21 -23.97 3.77
C PHE A 473 19.24 -24.40 2.28
N ASP A 474 18.40 -25.36 1.87
CA ASP A 474 18.35 -25.78 0.46
C ASP A 474 17.89 -24.63 -0.44
N VAL A 475 16.90 -23.84 0.00
CA VAL A 475 16.46 -22.65 -0.76
C VAL A 475 17.55 -21.59 -0.80
N ALA A 476 18.27 -21.36 0.31
CA ALA A 476 19.39 -20.43 0.34
C ALA A 476 20.52 -20.87 -0.62
N VAL A 477 20.80 -22.18 -0.66
CA VAL A 477 21.81 -22.77 -1.57
C VAL A 477 21.33 -22.67 -3.03
N ALA A 478 20.07 -22.85 -3.32
CA ALA A 478 19.52 -22.63 -4.66
C ALA A 478 19.71 -21.18 -5.13
N ASN A 479 19.67 -20.20 -4.23
CA ASN A 479 19.96 -18.78 -4.52
C ASN A 479 21.45 -18.43 -4.58
N LEU A 480 22.36 -19.32 -4.20
CA LEU A 480 23.78 -19.03 -4.10
C LEU A 480 24.39 -18.41 -5.38
N PRO A 481 24.07 -18.87 -6.61
CA PRO A 481 24.56 -18.24 -7.82
C PRO A 481 24.13 -16.77 -7.94
N SER A 482 22.91 -16.45 -7.50
CA SER A 482 22.39 -15.08 -7.49
C SER A 482 23.11 -14.22 -6.46
N VAL A 483 23.35 -14.77 -5.24
CA VAL A 483 24.12 -14.08 -4.19
C VAL A 483 25.56 -13.83 -4.61
N GLN A 484 26.23 -14.82 -5.25
CA GLN A 484 27.59 -14.67 -5.77
C GLN A 484 27.65 -13.56 -6.84
N SER A 485 26.80 -13.62 -7.85
CA SER A 485 26.75 -12.59 -8.89
C SER A 485 26.40 -11.22 -8.32
N GLY A 486 25.45 -11.14 -7.39
CA GLY A 486 25.06 -9.91 -6.71
C GLY A 486 26.21 -9.30 -5.91
N ALA A 487 26.97 -10.10 -5.17
CA ALA A 487 28.14 -9.66 -4.41
C ALA A 487 29.25 -9.11 -5.32
N TRP A 488 29.55 -9.78 -6.43
CA TRP A 488 30.51 -9.29 -7.41
C TRP A 488 30.05 -7.99 -8.08
N ILE A 489 28.77 -7.89 -8.42
CA ILE A 489 28.23 -6.67 -9.03
C ILE A 489 28.26 -5.52 -8.03
N ALA A 490 27.82 -5.74 -6.79
CA ALA A 490 27.87 -4.74 -5.72
C ALA A 490 29.30 -4.23 -5.50
N PHE A 491 30.29 -5.13 -5.50
CA PHE A 491 31.72 -4.75 -5.49
C PHE A 491 32.07 -3.90 -6.70
N LEU A 492 31.79 -4.38 -7.91
CA LEU A 492 32.19 -3.70 -9.15
C LEU A 492 31.61 -2.30 -9.27
N VAL A 493 30.30 -2.13 -9.04
CA VAL A 493 29.64 -0.81 -9.16
C VAL A 493 30.12 0.17 -8.08
N THR A 494 30.38 -0.31 -6.87
CA THR A 494 30.94 0.52 -5.79
C THR A 494 32.42 0.83 -6.01
N ALA A 495 33.21 -0.10 -6.56
CA ALA A 495 34.60 0.11 -6.94
C ALA A 495 34.74 1.12 -8.09
N ILE A 496 33.83 1.06 -9.09
CA ILE A 496 33.77 2.07 -10.16
C ILE A 496 33.43 3.44 -9.56
N ALA A 497 32.43 3.51 -8.69
CA ALA A 497 32.08 4.77 -8.01
C ALA A 497 33.24 5.32 -7.18
N ALA A 498 33.92 4.46 -6.41
CA ALA A 498 35.13 4.83 -5.66
C ALA A 498 36.28 5.28 -6.57
N GLY A 499 36.50 4.59 -7.70
CA GLY A 499 37.46 4.95 -8.71
C GLY A 499 37.19 6.33 -9.31
N VAL A 500 35.95 6.63 -9.72
CA VAL A 500 35.53 7.95 -10.21
C VAL A 500 35.83 9.03 -9.16
N ILE A 501 35.43 8.80 -7.92
CA ILE A 501 35.63 9.73 -6.80
C ILE A 501 37.16 9.93 -6.55
N TRP A 502 37.92 8.86 -6.56
CA TRP A 502 39.36 8.91 -6.37
C TRP A 502 40.08 9.71 -7.51
N LEU A 503 39.68 9.46 -8.76
CA LEU A 503 40.21 10.16 -9.93
C LEU A 503 39.93 11.68 -9.83
N VAL A 504 38.71 12.05 -9.49
CA VAL A 504 38.35 13.47 -9.35
C VAL A 504 39.02 14.10 -8.12
N ARG A 505 39.00 13.44 -6.96
CA ARG A 505 39.44 14.04 -5.69
C ARG A 505 40.95 13.96 -5.45
N GLU A 506 41.58 12.81 -5.73
CA GLU A 506 42.99 12.57 -5.41
C GLU A 506 43.89 12.80 -6.61
N LYS A 507 43.43 12.52 -7.83
CA LYS A 507 44.16 12.72 -9.07
C LYS A 507 43.85 14.04 -9.79
N ASN A 508 42.90 14.81 -9.21
CA ASN A 508 42.49 16.11 -9.76
C ASN A 508 42.06 16.06 -11.24
N MET A 509 41.34 14.99 -11.61
CA MET A 509 40.73 14.89 -12.93
C MET A 509 39.48 15.74 -13.07
N ALA A 510 38.97 15.89 -14.29
CA ALA A 510 37.85 16.74 -14.59
C ALA A 510 36.61 16.36 -13.74
N SER A 511 36.01 17.33 -13.05
CA SER A 511 34.81 17.17 -12.22
C SER A 511 33.58 16.68 -13.02
N GLY A 512 33.61 16.79 -14.35
CA GLY A 512 32.59 16.21 -15.24
C GLY A 512 32.40 14.70 -15.09
N LEU A 513 33.45 13.98 -14.63
CA LEU A 513 33.37 12.55 -14.32
C LEU A 513 32.33 12.23 -13.22
N LEU A 514 32.02 13.19 -12.34
CA LEU A 514 30.98 13.01 -11.31
C LEU A 514 29.57 12.78 -11.92
N LEU A 515 29.37 13.11 -13.21
CA LEU A 515 28.13 12.76 -13.91
C LEU A 515 27.93 11.25 -14.04
N ALA A 516 29.00 10.46 -14.08
CA ALA A 516 28.90 8.99 -14.04
C ALA A 516 28.23 8.49 -12.76
N LEU A 517 28.37 9.24 -11.64
CA LEU A 517 27.73 8.91 -10.38
C LEU A 517 26.21 9.14 -10.39
N VAL A 518 25.63 9.78 -11.42
CA VAL A 518 24.18 9.83 -11.65
C VAL A 518 23.72 8.51 -12.30
N ALA A 519 24.51 7.99 -13.26
CA ALA A 519 24.16 6.76 -13.99
C ALA A 519 24.34 5.49 -13.13
N LEU A 520 25.33 5.44 -12.23
CA LEU A 520 25.63 4.25 -11.45
C LEU A 520 24.47 3.77 -10.54
N PRO A 521 23.78 4.62 -9.74
CA PRO A 521 22.57 4.21 -8.99
C PRO A 521 21.45 3.73 -9.91
N MET A 522 21.30 4.32 -11.12
CA MET A 522 20.32 3.88 -12.11
C MET A 522 20.63 2.47 -12.61
N ILE A 523 21.86 2.21 -13.01
CA ILE A 523 22.30 0.90 -13.53
C ILE A 523 22.19 -0.17 -12.45
N ASP A 524 22.66 0.12 -11.24
CA ASP A 524 22.60 -0.80 -10.10
C ASP A 524 21.15 -1.14 -9.72
N GLY A 525 20.27 -0.11 -9.65
CA GLY A 525 18.86 -0.28 -9.38
C GLY A 525 18.15 -1.05 -10.50
N MET A 526 18.20 -0.56 -11.74
CA MET A 526 17.50 -1.16 -12.90
C MET A 526 17.80 -2.66 -13.06
N ARG A 527 19.06 -3.06 -12.86
CA ARG A 527 19.46 -4.45 -12.91
C ARG A 527 18.70 -5.34 -11.92
N PHE A 528 18.55 -4.89 -10.69
CA PHE A 528 17.84 -5.63 -9.65
C PHE A 528 16.32 -5.46 -9.80
N ASP A 529 15.87 -4.25 -10.11
CA ASP A 529 14.46 -3.85 -10.21
C ASP A 529 13.72 -4.56 -11.35
N SER A 530 14.43 -4.95 -12.43
CA SER A 530 13.84 -5.72 -13.55
C SER A 530 13.20 -7.04 -13.11
N ARG A 531 13.55 -7.56 -11.92
CA ARG A 531 12.95 -8.78 -11.34
C ARG A 531 11.52 -8.56 -10.86
N PHE A 532 11.15 -7.33 -10.58
CA PHE A 532 9.85 -6.94 -10.02
C PHE A 532 8.88 -6.40 -11.08
N ILE A 533 9.33 -6.28 -12.32
CA ILE A 533 8.50 -5.80 -13.41
C ILE A 533 8.15 -6.99 -14.31
N SER A 534 6.88 -7.30 -14.33
CA SER A 534 6.28 -8.29 -15.23
C SER A 534 4.90 -7.81 -15.68
N THR A 535 4.36 -8.41 -16.72
CA THR A 535 3.08 -8.02 -17.31
C THR A 535 2.15 -9.21 -17.48
N GLU A 536 0.84 -8.96 -17.41
CA GLU A 536 -0.21 -9.94 -17.61
C GLU A 536 -1.14 -9.50 -18.74
N ASN A 537 -1.66 -10.46 -19.49
CA ASN A 537 -2.74 -10.22 -20.42
C ASN A 537 -4.08 -10.29 -19.66
N THR A 538 -4.70 -9.16 -19.41
CA THR A 538 -5.96 -9.07 -18.69
C THR A 538 -7.10 -9.79 -19.38
N ASN A 539 -7.11 -9.80 -20.72
CA ASN A 539 -8.12 -10.51 -21.49
C ASN A 539 -8.04 -12.02 -21.32
N ASP A 540 -6.83 -12.58 -21.13
CA ASP A 540 -6.65 -14.00 -20.86
C ASP A 540 -6.87 -14.32 -19.39
N TYR A 541 -6.36 -13.46 -18.47
CA TYR A 541 -6.42 -13.70 -17.04
C TYR A 541 -7.86 -13.65 -16.49
N PHE A 542 -8.67 -12.68 -16.97
CA PHE A 542 -10.07 -12.49 -16.58
C PHE A 542 -11.04 -12.99 -17.67
N ALA A 543 -10.60 -13.86 -18.60
CA ALA A 543 -11.47 -14.42 -19.60
C ALA A 543 -12.61 -15.24 -18.96
N PRO A 544 -13.87 -15.02 -19.37
CA PRO A 544 -14.95 -15.88 -18.95
C PRO A 544 -14.69 -17.33 -19.40
N ASN A 545 -14.66 -18.26 -18.48
CA ASN A 545 -14.56 -19.68 -18.76
C ASN A 545 -15.93 -20.35 -18.69
N PRO A 546 -16.10 -21.61 -19.15
CA PRO A 546 -17.40 -22.27 -19.14
C PRO A 546 -18.05 -22.38 -17.76
N MET A 547 -17.25 -22.44 -16.68
CA MET A 547 -17.77 -22.46 -15.32
C MET A 547 -18.31 -21.08 -14.91
N THR A 548 -17.56 -19.99 -15.15
CA THR A 548 -18.02 -18.63 -14.82
C THR A 548 -19.23 -18.23 -15.66
N GLN A 549 -19.32 -18.66 -16.94
CA GLN A 549 -20.50 -18.44 -17.79
C GLN A 549 -21.74 -19.17 -17.25
N TYR A 550 -21.57 -20.43 -16.79
CA TYR A 550 -22.66 -21.17 -16.15
C TYR A 550 -23.12 -20.47 -14.87
N LEU A 551 -22.17 -20.04 -14.03
CA LEU A 551 -22.47 -19.36 -12.76
C LEU A 551 -23.11 -17.99 -12.96
N ASP A 552 -22.65 -17.20 -13.93
CA ASP A 552 -23.26 -15.92 -14.28
C ASP A 552 -24.77 -16.05 -14.63
N THR A 553 -25.14 -17.17 -15.28
CA THR A 553 -26.55 -17.42 -15.62
C THR A 553 -27.34 -17.95 -14.44
N ASN A 554 -26.75 -18.85 -13.61
CA ASN A 554 -27.50 -19.66 -12.65
C ASN A 554 -27.34 -19.23 -11.20
N ALA A 555 -26.36 -18.36 -10.87
CA ALA A 555 -26.07 -17.94 -9.51
C ALA A 555 -26.52 -16.51 -9.18
N LYS A 556 -27.30 -15.84 -10.03
CA LYS A 556 -27.73 -14.42 -9.85
C LYS A 556 -28.39 -14.14 -8.49
N GLU A 557 -29.20 -15.08 -8.01
CA GLU A 557 -29.93 -14.95 -6.74
C GLU A 557 -29.24 -15.67 -5.56
N TYR A 558 -28.03 -16.14 -5.77
CA TYR A 558 -27.30 -16.95 -4.80
C TYR A 558 -25.83 -16.52 -4.72
N ARG A 559 -25.07 -17.14 -3.82
CA ARG A 559 -23.62 -16.94 -3.72
C ARG A 559 -22.86 -18.20 -4.08
N VAL A 560 -21.64 -18.00 -4.51
CA VAL A 560 -20.69 -19.06 -4.85
C VAL A 560 -19.53 -19.03 -3.86
N LEU A 561 -19.19 -20.17 -3.27
CA LEU A 561 -18.02 -20.34 -2.40
C LEU A 561 -16.95 -21.16 -3.15
N ASN A 562 -15.82 -20.54 -3.41
CA ASN A 562 -14.65 -21.24 -3.94
C ASN A 562 -13.85 -21.87 -2.80
N LEU A 563 -13.94 -23.18 -2.61
CA LEU A 563 -13.22 -23.92 -1.56
C LEU A 563 -11.71 -24.04 -1.85
N THR A 564 -11.28 -23.85 -3.11
CA THR A 564 -9.87 -23.92 -3.49
C THR A 564 -9.15 -22.60 -3.19
N GLN A 565 -9.85 -21.46 -3.34
CA GLN A 565 -9.35 -20.10 -3.07
C GLN A 565 -10.47 -19.23 -2.49
N PRO A 566 -10.83 -19.41 -1.21
CA PRO A 566 -12.02 -18.76 -0.65
C PRO A 566 -11.95 -17.22 -0.58
N LYS A 567 -10.75 -16.65 -0.62
CA LYS A 567 -10.51 -15.22 -0.46
C LYS A 567 -10.11 -14.51 -1.76
N ASP A 568 -10.33 -15.13 -2.91
CA ASP A 568 -10.04 -14.53 -4.21
C ASP A 568 -11.28 -13.78 -4.74
N ASP A 569 -11.09 -12.57 -5.26
CA ASP A 569 -12.14 -11.73 -5.82
C ASP A 569 -12.29 -11.88 -7.35
N GLN A 570 -11.81 -12.98 -7.95
CA GLN A 570 -11.97 -13.24 -9.39
C GLN A 570 -13.44 -13.48 -9.78
N LEU A 571 -14.22 -14.19 -8.96
CA LEU A 571 -15.65 -14.42 -9.22
C LEU A 571 -16.45 -13.11 -9.26
N PRO A 572 -16.27 -12.16 -8.31
CA PRO A 572 -16.90 -10.84 -8.36
C PRO A 572 -16.63 -10.04 -9.62
N PHE A 573 -15.49 -10.26 -10.29
CA PHE A 573 -15.19 -9.64 -11.58
C PHE A 573 -16.16 -10.08 -12.70
N HIS A 574 -16.76 -11.26 -12.55
CA HIS A 574 -17.79 -11.81 -13.45
C HIS A 574 -19.22 -11.62 -12.91
N ASP A 575 -19.48 -10.63 -12.08
CA ASP A 575 -20.77 -10.36 -11.44
C ASP A 575 -21.32 -11.54 -10.61
N ILE A 576 -20.45 -12.39 -10.07
CA ILE A 576 -20.77 -13.52 -9.22
C ILE A 576 -20.51 -13.15 -7.76
N ASP A 577 -21.55 -13.08 -6.95
CA ASP A 577 -21.45 -12.74 -5.53
C ASP A 577 -20.85 -13.88 -4.71
N VAL A 578 -19.96 -13.51 -3.77
CA VAL A 578 -19.30 -14.46 -2.87
C VAL A 578 -19.57 -14.15 -1.40
N PRO A 579 -19.63 -15.17 -0.51
CA PRO A 579 -19.85 -14.95 0.92
C PRO A 579 -18.62 -14.46 1.66
N VAL A 580 -17.44 -14.58 1.07
CA VAL A 580 -16.14 -14.10 1.56
C VAL A 580 -15.47 -13.26 0.48
N GLY A 581 -14.20 -12.89 0.63
CA GLY A 581 -13.46 -12.13 -0.36
C GLY A 581 -12.11 -11.67 0.21
N TYR A 582 -11.31 -10.98 -0.61
CA TYR A 582 -10.02 -10.45 -0.21
C TYR A 582 -10.15 -8.98 0.19
N HIS A 583 -10.34 -8.72 1.49
CA HIS A 583 -10.34 -7.36 2.04
C HIS A 583 -9.81 -7.34 3.48
N GLY A 584 -8.99 -6.37 3.80
CA GLY A 584 -8.35 -6.31 5.12
C GLY A 584 -9.14 -5.55 6.20
N ASN A 585 -10.35 -5.04 5.92
CA ASN A 585 -11.11 -4.18 6.82
C ASN A 585 -12.61 -4.54 6.77
N GLN A 586 -12.92 -5.79 7.15
CA GLN A 586 -14.28 -6.35 7.13
C GLN A 586 -15.18 -5.69 8.17
N LEU A 587 -16.50 -5.89 8.05
CA LEU A 587 -17.50 -5.57 9.07
C LEU A 587 -17.43 -6.61 10.20
N ARG A 588 -17.31 -6.16 11.45
CA ARG A 588 -17.16 -6.99 12.65
C ARG A 588 -18.24 -8.06 12.75
N TRP A 589 -19.49 -7.67 12.67
CA TRP A 589 -20.60 -8.63 12.87
C TRP A 589 -20.71 -9.68 11.76
N TYR A 590 -20.30 -9.35 10.54
CA TYR A 590 -20.23 -10.35 9.48
C TYR A 590 -18.98 -11.23 9.65
N ASP A 591 -17.87 -10.65 10.04
CA ASP A 591 -16.63 -11.36 10.36
C ASP A 591 -16.84 -12.37 11.50
N ASP A 592 -17.56 -11.97 12.56
CA ASP A 592 -17.96 -12.85 13.67
C ASP A 592 -18.84 -14.02 13.17
N LEU A 593 -19.81 -13.74 12.31
CA LEU A 593 -20.71 -14.76 11.75
C LEU A 593 -19.95 -15.81 10.94
N ILE A 594 -19.03 -15.40 10.07
CA ILE A 594 -18.26 -16.33 9.22
C ILE A 594 -17.06 -16.98 9.93
N GLY A 595 -16.72 -16.58 11.16
CA GLY A 595 -15.64 -17.17 11.95
C GLY A 595 -14.29 -16.47 11.83
N SER A 596 -14.34 -15.13 11.67
CA SER A 596 -13.19 -14.21 11.66
C SER A 596 -12.24 -14.48 10.49
N LEU A 597 -11.00 -14.03 10.61
CA LEU A 597 -9.97 -14.16 9.56
C LEU A 597 -9.75 -15.59 9.06
N GLU A 598 -10.02 -16.59 9.89
CA GLU A 598 -9.91 -18.00 9.52
C GLU A 598 -11.12 -18.53 8.76
N ILE A 599 -12.22 -17.74 8.70
CA ILE A 599 -13.50 -18.06 8.04
C ILE A 599 -14.07 -19.44 8.43
N LYS A 600 -13.74 -19.93 9.63
CA LYS A 600 -14.04 -21.33 10.04
C LYS A 600 -15.52 -21.65 10.08
N ASN A 601 -16.39 -20.65 10.38
CA ASN A 601 -17.83 -20.86 10.47
C ASN A 601 -18.50 -20.96 9.09
N ILE A 602 -17.85 -20.50 8.01
CA ILE A 602 -18.40 -20.61 6.65
C ILE A 602 -18.58 -22.07 6.22
N TYR A 603 -17.82 -22.99 6.82
CA TYR A 603 -17.92 -24.42 6.58
C TYR A 603 -19.04 -25.09 7.37
N ASN A 604 -19.75 -24.34 8.23
CA ASN A 604 -20.95 -24.84 8.92
C ASN A 604 -22.17 -24.79 7.97
N PRO A 605 -22.91 -25.92 7.75
CA PRO A 605 -24.03 -25.98 6.84
C PRO A 605 -25.10 -24.91 7.11
N ARG A 606 -25.37 -24.59 8.35
CA ARG A 606 -26.39 -23.62 8.74
C ARG A 606 -26.00 -22.19 8.34
N VAL A 607 -24.72 -21.82 8.51
CA VAL A 607 -24.17 -20.54 8.08
C VAL A 607 -24.14 -20.46 6.55
N MET A 608 -23.70 -21.53 5.89
CA MET A 608 -23.62 -21.62 4.44
C MET A 608 -25.01 -21.45 3.79
N ASN A 609 -26.00 -22.17 4.32
CA ASN A 609 -27.40 -22.08 3.88
C ASN A 609 -27.97 -20.68 4.12
N LEU A 610 -27.77 -20.12 5.33
CA LEU A 610 -28.23 -18.79 5.71
C LEU A 610 -27.65 -17.70 4.79
N LEU A 611 -26.39 -17.84 4.39
CA LEU A 611 -25.73 -16.88 3.49
C LEU A 611 -26.08 -17.11 2.01
N GLY A 612 -26.96 -18.06 1.68
CA GLY A 612 -27.40 -18.33 0.33
C GLY A 612 -26.31 -18.91 -0.57
N VAL A 613 -25.39 -19.70 -0.01
CA VAL A 613 -24.32 -20.37 -0.81
C VAL A 613 -24.93 -21.56 -1.55
N LYS A 614 -25.26 -21.34 -2.81
CA LYS A 614 -25.87 -22.34 -3.70
C LYS A 614 -24.85 -23.20 -4.42
N TYR A 615 -23.73 -22.64 -4.79
CA TYR A 615 -22.69 -23.34 -5.54
C TYR A 615 -21.37 -23.33 -4.80
N LEU A 616 -20.66 -24.48 -4.86
CA LEU A 616 -19.32 -24.65 -4.32
C LEU A 616 -18.39 -25.09 -5.43
N ILE A 617 -17.24 -24.43 -5.54
CA ILE A 617 -16.14 -24.84 -6.42
C ILE A 617 -15.16 -25.64 -5.57
N ASN A 618 -14.93 -26.91 -5.93
CA ASN A 618 -14.04 -27.84 -5.21
C ASN A 618 -13.05 -28.50 -6.20
N GLU A 619 -11.97 -29.08 -5.67
CA GLU A 619 -11.05 -29.89 -6.48
C GLU A 619 -11.74 -31.14 -7.03
N THR A 620 -11.47 -31.49 -8.30
CA THR A 620 -12.02 -32.72 -8.91
C THR A 620 -11.49 -33.95 -8.18
N GLY A 621 -12.42 -34.85 -7.79
CA GLY A 621 -12.07 -36.06 -7.06
C GLY A 621 -11.94 -35.88 -5.56
N ARG A 622 -12.10 -34.66 -5.04
CA ARG A 622 -12.21 -34.42 -3.60
C ARG A 622 -13.68 -34.40 -3.20
N ASP A 623 -14.10 -35.43 -2.49
CA ASP A 623 -15.49 -35.53 -2.02
C ASP A 623 -15.79 -34.47 -0.95
N ILE A 624 -16.96 -33.86 -1.08
CA ILE A 624 -17.55 -33.07 0.00
C ILE A 624 -18.31 -34.06 0.89
N PRO A 625 -18.01 -34.12 2.20
CA PRO A 625 -18.72 -35.01 3.12
C PRO A 625 -20.24 -34.82 3.03
N ALA A 626 -21.00 -35.90 3.02
CA ALA A 626 -22.46 -35.87 2.82
C ALA A 626 -23.19 -34.99 3.86
N ASN A 627 -22.65 -34.92 5.09
CA ASN A 627 -23.17 -34.08 6.18
C ASN A 627 -22.72 -32.61 6.13
N PHE A 628 -21.84 -32.27 5.19
CA PHE A 628 -21.27 -30.92 5.11
C PHE A 628 -22.29 -29.87 4.62
N LEU A 629 -23.29 -30.28 3.85
CA LEU A 629 -24.33 -29.41 3.31
C LEU A 629 -25.74 -29.62 3.93
N GLY A 630 -25.86 -30.45 4.97
CA GLY A 630 -27.12 -30.76 5.64
C GLY A 630 -27.80 -32.02 5.10
N ASP A 631 -29.14 -32.11 5.21
CA ASP A 631 -29.89 -33.36 5.00
C ASP A 631 -30.12 -33.74 3.53
N ARG A 632 -29.87 -32.84 2.59
CA ARG A 632 -30.04 -33.12 1.17
C ARG A 632 -28.72 -33.56 0.53
N PRO A 633 -28.77 -34.49 -0.44
CA PRO A 633 -27.57 -34.93 -1.11
C PRO A 633 -26.91 -33.82 -1.90
N VAL A 634 -25.58 -33.84 -1.90
CA VAL A 634 -24.74 -32.95 -2.69
C VAL A 634 -24.78 -33.41 -4.14
N THR A 635 -25.11 -32.54 -5.06
CA THR A 635 -25.18 -32.86 -6.50
C THR A 635 -23.99 -32.20 -7.22
N THR A 636 -23.13 -33.01 -7.83
CA THR A 636 -22.14 -32.48 -8.76
C THR A 636 -22.84 -32.04 -10.05
N VAL A 637 -22.78 -30.75 -10.34
CA VAL A 637 -23.41 -30.15 -11.53
C VAL A 637 -22.56 -30.40 -12.76
N ASN A 638 -21.25 -30.13 -12.67
CA ASN A 638 -20.32 -30.30 -13.78
C ASN A 638 -18.85 -30.37 -13.28
N ARG A 639 -17.96 -30.82 -14.14
CA ARG A 639 -16.52 -30.87 -13.93
C ARG A 639 -15.81 -30.01 -14.97
N TYR A 640 -14.88 -29.19 -14.53
CA TYR A 640 -14.11 -28.24 -15.35
C TYR A 640 -12.61 -28.43 -15.08
N GLY A 641 -12.01 -29.43 -15.75
CA GLY A 641 -10.59 -29.73 -15.52
C GLY A 641 -10.30 -30.22 -14.10
N GLN A 642 -9.50 -29.42 -13.36
CA GLN A 642 -9.10 -29.77 -11.98
C GLN A 642 -10.13 -29.36 -10.92
N VAL A 643 -11.22 -28.68 -11.30
CA VAL A 643 -12.27 -28.29 -10.38
C VAL A 643 -13.63 -28.87 -10.77
N GLN A 644 -14.47 -29.06 -9.78
CA GLN A 644 -15.86 -29.49 -9.95
C GLN A 644 -16.80 -28.47 -9.29
N LEU A 645 -17.96 -28.27 -9.92
CA LEU A 645 -19.02 -27.44 -9.42
C LEU A 645 -20.06 -28.30 -8.71
N VAL A 646 -20.34 -27.98 -7.48
CA VAL A 646 -21.26 -28.71 -6.59
C VAL A 646 -22.39 -27.79 -6.19
N GLN A 647 -23.64 -28.32 -6.20
CA GLN A 647 -24.84 -27.59 -5.85
C GLN A 647 -25.32 -27.96 -4.44
N ASN A 648 -25.67 -26.94 -3.67
CA ASN A 648 -26.29 -27.01 -2.37
C ASN A 648 -27.79 -26.66 -2.48
N ASP A 649 -28.65 -27.66 -2.39
CA ASP A 649 -30.10 -27.48 -2.50
C ASP A 649 -30.76 -26.98 -1.19
N ASN A 650 -29.99 -26.85 -0.10
CA ASN A 650 -30.44 -26.29 1.16
C ASN A 650 -30.22 -24.77 1.26
N ALA A 651 -29.54 -24.16 0.27
CA ALA A 651 -29.24 -22.72 0.29
C ALA A 651 -30.52 -21.88 0.37
N PHE A 652 -30.52 -20.87 1.26
CA PHE A 652 -31.65 -19.94 1.35
C PHE A 652 -31.63 -18.99 0.16
N PRO A 653 -32.80 -18.56 -0.35
CA PRO A 653 -32.84 -17.50 -1.34
C PRO A 653 -32.35 -16.17 -0.73
N ARG A 654 -31.95 -15.22 -1.58
CA ARG A 654 -31.53 -13.88 -1.11
C ARG A 654 -32.59 -13.15 -0.33
N LEU A 655 -33.85 -13.33 -0.74
CA LEU A 655 -35.03 -12.75 -0.10
C LEU A 655 -35.96 -13.84 0.29
N TYR A 656 -36.51 -13.76 1.49
CA TYR A 656 -37.61 -14.62 1.94
C TYR A 656 -38.46 -13.95 3.02
N LEU A 657 -39.69 -14.41 3.16
CA LEU A 657 -40.62 -13.96 4.18
C LEU A 657 -40.65 -14.97 5.34
N ALA A 658 -40.54 -14.48 6.56
CA ALA A 658 -40.59 -15.28 7.77
C ALA A 658 -41.71 -14.79 8.69
N GLY A 659 -42.46 -15.73 9.29
CA GLY A 659 -43.60 -15.44 10.18
C GLY A 659 -43.29 -15.56 11.66
N THR A 660 -42.07 -15.89 12.07
CA THR A 660 -41.65 -16.01 13.45
C THR A 660 -40.30 -15.39 13.73
N TYR A 661 -40.16 -14.85 14.93
CA TYR A 661 -38.86 -14.28 15.36
C TYR A 661 -38.60 -14.54 16.85
N LYS A 662 -37.35 -14.38 17.24
CA LYS A 662 -36.92 -14.41 18.64
C LYS A 662 -35.96 -13.24 18.86
N VAL A 663 -36.28 -12.42 19.87
CA VAL A 663 -35.37 -11.32 20.22
C VAL A 663 -34.25 -11.85 21.12
N MET A 664 -33.01 -11.55 20.72
CA MET A 664 -31.78 -11.84 21.40
C MET A 664 -30.91 -10.58 21.35
N ALA A 665 -31.05 -9.72 22.38
CA ALA A 665 -30.42 -8.40 22.43
C ALA A 665 -28.85 -8.46 22.40
N ASP A 666 -28.28 -9.52 22.95
CA ASP A 666 -26.86 -9.78 22.89
C ASP A 666 -26.52 -10.59 21.63
N ARG A 667 -25.90 -9.91 20.65
CA ARG A 667 -25.48 -10.50 19.39
C ARG A 667 -24.53 -11.69 19.58
N GLN A 668 -23.69 -11.68 20.61
CA GLN A 668 -22.75 -12.77 20.87
C GLN A 668 -23.45 -14.09 21.22
N GLN A 669 -24.73 -14.06 21.62
CA GLN A 669 -25.54 -15.28 21.85
C GLN A 669 -26.18 -15.79 20.54
N ILE A 670 -26.35 -14.92 19.53
CA ILE A 670 -26.97 -15.29 18.25
C ILE A 670 -26.07 -16.25 17.47
N TYR A 671 -24.76 -16.01 17.42
CA TYR A 671 -23.85 -16.83 16.62
C TYR A 671 -23.80 -18.29 17.12
N PRO A 672 -23.63 -18.59 18.43
CA PRO A 672 -23.73 -19.98 18.91
C PRO A 672 -25.09 -20.61 18.63
N ALA A 673 -26.21 -19.85 18.72
CA ALA A 673 -27.54 -20.36 18.40
C ALA A 673 -27.68 -20.70 16.89
N ILE A 674 -27.01 -19.96 15.99
CA ILE A 674 -26.93 -20.31 14.56
C ILE A 674 -26.10 -21.58 14.39
N LEU A 675 -24.90 -21.64 14.98
CA LEU A 675 -23.93 -22.69 14.73
C LEU A 675 -24.35 -24.05 15.30
N ASN A 676 -24.90 -24.05 16.52
CA ASN A 676 -25.15 -25.26 17.32
C ASN A 676 -26.64 -25.55 17.58
N GLY A 677 -27.56 -24.62 17.20
CA GLY A 677 -28.98 -24.78 17.44
C GLY A 677 -29.64 -25.74 16.44
N THR A 678 -30.87 -26.14 16.75
CA THR A 678 -31.71 -27.00 15.90
C THR A 678 -32.87 -26.26 15.20
N ASP A 679 -33.02 -24.95 15.51
CA ASP A 679 -34.08 -24.13 14.95
C ASP A 679 -34.03 -24.05 13.43
N ASN A 680 -35.19 -24.03 12.78
CA ASN A 680 -35.26 -23.78 11.34
C ASN A 680 -35.06 -22.28 11.07
N LEU A 681 -33.82 -21.91 10.69
CA LEU A 681 -33.43 -20.52 10.43
C LEU A 681 -34.18 -19.87 9.25
N ARG A 682 -34.88 -20.63 8.41
CA ARG A 682 -35.72 -20.06 7.36
C ARG A 682 -37.08 -19.58 7.87
N GLN A 683 -37.54 -20.11 9.01
CA GLN A 683 -38.82 -19.77 9.64
C GLN A 683 -38.64 -18.89 10.87
N LEU A 684 -37.66 -19.18 11.73
CA LEU A 684 -37.37 -18.43 12.95
C LEU A 684 -36.21 -17.48 12.74
N VAL A 685 -36.47 -16.16 12.78
CA VAL A 685 -35.49 -15.10 12.64
C VAL A 685 -34.98 -14.64 13.99
N PHE A 686 -33.68 -14.65 14.23
CA PHE A 686 -33.10 -14.01 15.41
C PHE A 686 -32.91 -12.51 15.16
N LEU A 687 -33.51 -11.66 16.00
CA LEU A 687 -33.41 -10.21 15.94
C LEU A 687 -32.72 -9.66 17.19
N GLU A 688 -32.04 -8.54 17.10
CA GLU A 688 -31.42 -7.86 18.25
C GLU A 688 -32.46 -7.01 19.03
N GLU A 689 -33.58 -6.66 18.40
CA GLU A 689 -34.64 -5.81 18.94
C GLU A 689 -36.01 -6.20 18.38
N GLU A 690 -37.07 -5.70 19.01
CA GLU A 690 -38.46 -5.89 18.55
C GLU A 690 -38.70 -5.23 17.18
N PRO A 691 -39.44 -5.90 16.28
CA PRO A 691 -39.69 -5.39 14.93
C PRO A 691 -40.53 -4.09 14.89
N GLY A 692 -41.20 -3.74 15.96
CA GLY A 692 -42.04 -2.53 16.05
C GLY A 692 -43.42 -2.66 15.38
N SER A 693 -43.67 -3.79 14.73
CA SER A 693 -44.99 -4.14 14.14
C SER A 693 -45.27 -5.60 14.39
N PRO A 694 -46.55 -6.01 14.52
CA PRO A 694 -46.91 -7.42 14.66
C PRO A 694 -46.38 -8.27 13.50
N ILE A 695 -46.01 -9.51 13.81
CA ILE A 695 -45.60 -10.52 12.82
C ILE A 695 -46.43 -11.77 13.05
N ASP A 696 -47.10 -12.26 12.03
CA ASP A 696 -48.02 -13.38 12.14
C ASP A 696 -47.42 -14.68 11.60
N PRO A 697 -47.44 -15.78 12.37
CA PRO A 697 -47.20 -17.11 11.87
C PRO A 697 -48.45 -17.70 11.23
N PRO A 698 -48.37 -18.74 10.37
CA PRO A 698 -47.18 -19.19 9.64
C PRO A 698 -46.98 -18.41 8.33
N SER A 699 -45.84 -18.65 7.62
CA SER A 699 -45.68 -18.17 6.25
C SER A 699 -46.50 -19.04 5.31
N SER A 700 -47.21 -18.40 4.36
CA SER A 700 -47.97 -19.07 3.32
C SER A 700 -47.07 -19.41 2.11
N PRO A 701 -47.38 -20.47 1.35
CA PRO A 701 -46.69 -20.70 0.06
C PRO A 701 -46.89 -19.57 -0.97
N THR A 702 -47.91 -18.72 -0.78
CA THR A 702 -48.16 -17.54 -1.62
C THR A 702 -47.39 -16.29 -1.18
N ASP A 703 -46.74 -16.31 0.01
CA ASP A 703 -45.90 -15.25 0.48
C ASP A 703 -44.58 -15.25 -0.33
N THR A 704 -44.36 -14.19 -1.11
CA THR A 704 -43.24 -14.12 -2.05
C THR A 704 -42.54 -12.76 -1.99
N ALA A 705 -41.23 -12.74 -2.27
CA ALA A 705 -40.49 -11.53 -2.45
C ALA A 705 -39.40 -11.73 -3.53
N TRP A 706 -39.20 -10.69 -4.36
CA TRP A 706 -38.14 -10.73 -5.41
C TRP A 706 -37.53 -9.36 -5.62
N VAL A 707 -36.31 -9.35 -6.15
CA VAL A 707 -35.60 -8.13 -6.52
C VAL A 707 -36.16 -7.60 -7.85
N VAL A 708 -36.63 -6.36 -7.85
CA VAL A 708 -37.08 -5.64 -9.06
C VAL A 708 -35.89 -4.99 -9.76
N SER A 709 -35.01 -4.35 -9.00
CA SER A 709 -33.78 -3.73 -9.53
C SER A 709 -32.70 -3.69 -8.45
N ARG A 710 -31.44 -3.78 -8.90
CA ARG A 710 -30.26 -3.76 -8.02
C ARG A 710 -29.17 -2.91 -8.63
N SER A 711 -28.67 -1.96 -7.85
CA SER A 711 -27.41 -1.26 -8.11
C SER A 711 -26.51 -1.36 -6.88
N THR A 712 -25.33 -0.75 -6.91
CA THR A 712 -24.41 -0.74 -5.75
C THR A 712 -25.07 -0.13 -4.51
N ASP A 713 -25.72 1.02 -4.65
CA ASP A 713 -26.23 1.82 -3.53
C ASP A 713 -27.75 1.77 -3.36
N LYS A 714 -28.45 1.02 -4.22
CA LYS A 714 -29.94 0.95 -4.19
C LYS A 714 -30.43 -0.44 -4.61
N VAL A 715 -31.39 -0.98 -3.85
CA VAL A 715 -32.10 -2.23 -4.17
C VAL A 715 -33.59 -1.97 -4.04
N THR A 716 -34.37 -2.27 -5.10
CA THR A 716 -35.83 -2.25 -5.09
C THR A 716 -36.34 -3.68 -5.05
N VAL A 717 -37.24 -3.95 -4.13
CA VAL A 717 -37.83 -5.27 -3.85
C VAL A 717 -39.34 -5.16 -3.93
N HIS A 718 -39.97 -6.15 -4.55
CA HIS A 718 -41.43 -6.34 -4.42
C HIS A 718 -41.68 -7.49 -3.48
N ALA A 719 -42.62 -7.30 -2.54
CA ALA A 719 -43.04 -8.33 -1.59
C ALA A 719 -44.56 -8.44 -1.55
N GLN A 720 -45.06 -9.68 -1.48
CA GLN A 720 -46.49 -9.98 -1.33
C GLN A 720 -46.65 -10.93 -0.16
N ALA A 721 -47.48 -10.54 0.84
CA ALA A 721 -47.72 -11.32 2.03
C ALA A 721 -49.20 -11.30 2.40
N LEU A 722 -49.75 -12.45 2.79
CA LEU A 722 -51.16 -12.57 3.21
C LEU A 722 -51.39 -11.97 4.62
N SER A 723 -50.38 -11.95 5.45
CA SER A 723 -50.39 -11.34 6.80
C SER A 723 -49.04 -10.67 7.07
N PRO A 724 -48.90 -9.83 8.09
CA PRO A 724 -47.63 -9.16 8.39
C PRO A 724 -46.48 -10.15 8.57
N LYS A 725 -45.33 -9.89 7.90
CA LYS A 725 -44.15 -10.77 7.86
C LYS A 725 -42.86 -9.99 8.06
N LEU A 726 -41.80 -10.71 8.38
CA LEU A 726 -40.44 -10.21 8.26
C LEU A 726 -39.92 -10.54 6.85
N LEU A 727 -39.63 -9.51 6.07
CA LEU A 727 -38.77 -9.66 4.87
C LEU A 727 -37.33 -9.73 5.35
N VAL A 728 -36.66 -10.86 5.09
CA VAL A 728 -35.26 -11.08 5.37
C VAL A 728 -34.46 -11.00 4.08
N MET A 729 -33.41 -10.20 4.07
CA MET A 729 -32.44 -10.10 2.99
C MET A 729 -31.11 -10.64 3.49
N THR A 730 -30.56 -11.67 2.81
CA THR A 730 -29.29 -12.30 3.23
C THR A 730 -28.06 -11.45 2.87
N GLU A 731 -28.22 -10.13 2.97
CA GLU A 731 -27.16 -9.13 2.76
C GLU A 731 -26.79 -8.45 4.07
N THR A 732 -25.54 -8.02 4.16
CA THR A 732 -24.98 -7.45 5.39
C THR A 732 -25.69 -6.16 5.80
N TRP A 733 -26.05 -6.08 7.06
CA TRP A 733 -26.62 -4.88 7.67
C TRP A 733 -25.53 -3.83 7.90
N PHE A 734 -25.89 -2.56 7.63
CA PHE A 734 -25.07 -1.40 7.97
C PHE A 734 -25.95 -0.20 8.25
N ASP A 735 -25.55 0.68 9.17
CA ASP A 735 -26.36 1.79 9.68
C ASP A 735 -26.66 2.91 8.66
N ALA A 736 -25.94 2.93 7.54
CA ALA A 736 -26.19 3.86 6.45
C ALA A 736 -27.26 3.38 5.44
N TRP A 737 -27.72 2.14 5.54
CA TRP A 737 -28.87 1.68 4.77
C TRP A 737 -30.17 2.23 5.35
N GLN A 738 -30.99 2.80 4.50
CA GLN A 738 -32.36 3.24 4.78
C GLN A 738 -33.34 2.41 3.96
N VAL A 739 -34.53 2.18 4.48
CA VAL A 739 -35.60 1.45 3.79
C VAL A 739 -36.91 2.23 3.83
N THR A 740 -37.61 2.21 2.69
CA THR A 740 -38.99 2.70 2.59
C THR A 740 -39.88 1.58 2.10
N ILE A 741 -41.14 1.55 2.61
CA ILE A 741 -42.23 0.70 2.12
C ILE A 741 -43.27 1.63 1.49
N ASP A 742 -43.54 1.47 0.21
CA ASP A 742 -44.48 2.33 -0.55
C ASP A 742 -44.18 3.85 -0.34
N ASN A 743 -42.87 4.18 -0.40
CA ASN A 743 -42.29 5.52 -0.18
C ASN A 743 -42.43 6.04 1.28
N GLN A 744 -42.86 5.26 2.26
CA GLN A 744 -42.90 5.64 3.67
C GLN A 744 -41.68 5.05 4.40
N PRO A 745 -40.95 5.83 5.21
CA PRO A 745 -39.82 5.33 5.99
C PRO A 745 -40.22 4.13 6.87
N ALA A 746 -39.36 3.10 6.86
CA ALA A 746 -39.51 1.92 7.70
C ALA A 746 -38.22 1.62 8.48
N LYS A 747 -38.37 0.85 9.57
CA LYS A 747 -37.24 0.47 10.44
C LYS A 747 -36.49 -0.69 9.83
N LEU A 748 -35.18 -0.50 9.58
CA LEU A 748 -34.27 -1.57 9.17
C LEU A 748 -33.74 -2.30 10.41
N LEU A 749 -34.07 -3.58 10.52
CA LEU A 749 -33.66 -4.45 11.62
C LEU A 749 -32.41 -5.24 11.27
N ARG A 750 -31.63 -5.62 12.29
CA ARG A 750 -30.52 -6.55 12.14
C ARG A 750 -30.96 -7.96 12.50
N ALA A 751 -30.99 -8.84 11.48
CA ALA A 751 -31.29 -10.25 11.62
C ALA A 751 -30.01 -11.10 11.73
N TYR A 752 -30.05 -12.16 12.52
CA TYR A 752 -28.97 -13.13 12.72
C TYR A 752 -27.64 -12.46 13.12
N GLY A 753 -27.71 -11.30 13.76
CA GLY A 753 -26.55 -10.51 14.19
C GLY A 753 -25.79 -9.82 13.07
N ALA A 754 -26.11 -10.06 11.78
CA ALA A 754 -25.33 -9.55 10.67
C ALA A 754 -26.14 -9.14 9.42
N LEU A 755 -27.34 -9.63 9.23
CA LEU A 755 -28.12 -9.51 8.01
C LEU A 755 -29.24 -8.48 8.14
N ARG A 756 -29.91 -8.14 7.03
CA ARG A 756 -31.01 -7.15 7.01
C ARG A 756 -32.37 -7.83 7.15
N ALA A 757 -33.25 -7.19 7.91
CA ALA A 757 -34.67 -7.53 7.89
C ALA A 757 -35.53 -6.27 8.02
N VAL A 758 -36.79 -6.36 7.56
CA VAL A 758 -37.80 -5.32 7.72
C VAL A 758 -39.20 -5.94 7.93
N ALA A 759 -39.97 -5.40 8.86
CA ALA A 759 -41.35 -5.81 9.05
C ALA A 759 -42.21 -5.20 7.95
N ILE A 760 -42.97 -6.04 7.22
CA ILE A 760 -43.88 -5.63 6.17
C ILE A 760 -45.34 -5.90 6.59
N PRO A 761 -46.31 -5.04 6.28
CA PRO A 761 -47.72 -5.31 6.50
C PRO A 761 -48.25 -6.39 5.54
N ALA A 762 -49.50 -6.80 5.74
CA ALA A 762 -50.22 -7.65 4.77
C ALA A 762 -50.50 -6.86 3.49
N GLY A 763 -50.36 -7.50 2.34
CA GLY A 763 -50.61 -6.90 1.03
C GLY A 763 -49.44 -7.06 0.06
N SER A 764 -49.48 -6.25 -0.98
CA SER A 764 -48.48 -6.15 -2.03
C SER A 764 -47.77 -4.83 -1.88
N HIS A 765 -46.44 -4.86 -1.66
CA HIS A 765 -45.66 -3.68 -1.28
C HIS A 765 -44.39 -3.58 -2.13
N GLU A 766 -43.99 -2.33 -2.43
CA GLU A 766 -42.68 -2.02 -2.99
C GLU A 766 -41.74 -1.49 -1.90
N LEU A 767 -40.58 -2.12 -1.72
CA LEU A 767 -39.59 -1.70 -0.77
C LEU A 767 -38.39 -1.15 -1.51
N THR A 768 -37.90 0.03 -1.10
CA THR A 768 -36.66 0.60 -1.60
C THR A 768 -35.63 0.68 -0.47
N PHE A 769 -34.55 -0.02 -0.63
CA PHE A 769 -33.36 0.09 0.22
C PHE A 769 -32.37 1.01 -0.47
N GLU A 770 -31.88 2.04 0.24
CA GLU A 770 -30.92 3.02 -0.29
C GLU A 770 -29.79 3.26 0.70
N PHE A 771 -28.55 3.21 0.23
CA PHE A 771 -27.36 3.47 1.03
C PHE A 771 -27.02 4.96 1.01
N LYS A 772 -27.04 5.62 2.17
CA LYS A 772 -26.77 7.05 2.35
C LYS A 772 -25.87 7.28 3.56
N SER A 773 -24.57 7.39 3.35
CA SER A 773 -23.65 7.69 4.44
C SER A 773 -23.60 9.18 4.76
N ALA A 774 -24.15 9.56 5.91
CA ALA A 774 -24.04 10.92 6.43
C ALA A 774 -22.57 11.31 6.72
N ARG A 775 -21.75 10.34 7.11
CA ARG A 775 -20.31 10.53 7.37
C ARG A 775 -19.56 10.89 6.08
N TYR A 776 -19.89 10.22 4.98
CA TYR A 776 -19.34 10.56 3.67
C TYR A 776 -19.77 11.96 3.21
N ALA A 777 -21.04 12.32 3.37
CA ALA A 777 -21.56 13.65 3.04
C ALA A 777 -20.85 14.76 3.83
N THR A 778 -20.65 14.56 5.14
CA THR A 778 -19.89 15.48 6.01
C THR A 778 -18.43 15.58 5.56
N GLY A 779 -17.77 14.45 5.31
CA GLY A 779 -16.39 14.42 4.83
C GLY A 779 -16.22 15.15 3.49
N LYS A 780 -17.15 14.96 2.55
CA LYS A 780 -17.19 15.66 1.26
C LYS A 780 -17.27 17.18 1.45
N THR A 781 -18.13 17.65 2.34
CA THR A 781 -18.29 19.08 2.64
C THR A 781 -17.01 19.67 3.26
N LEU A 782 -16.40 18.99 4.23
CA LEU A 782 -15.14 19.44 4.85
C LEU A 782 -14.00 19.52 3.83
N THR A 783 -13.85 18.50 2.99
CA THR A 783 -12.84 18.49 1.91
C THR A 783 -13.04 19.63 0.93
N ALA A 784 -14.29 19.85 0.48
CA ALA A 784 -14.61 20.92 -0.46
C ALA A 784 -14.32 22.31 0.15
N SER A 785 -14.76 22.57 1.38
CA SER A 785 -14.51 23.84 2.09
C SER A 785 -13.02 24.11 2.29
N THR A 786 -12.25 23.06 2.67
CA THR A 786 -10.80 23.19 2.84
C THR A 786 -10.09 23.41 1.52
N SER A 787 -10.55 22.78 0.43
CA SER A 787 -10.01 23.00 -0.92
C SER A 787 -10.19 24.45 -1.36
N VAL A 788 -11.40 25.03 -1.16
CA VAL A 788 -11.67 26.45 -1.44
C VAL A 788 -10.78 27.36 -0.60
N PHE A 789 -10.63 27.07 0.71
CA PHE A 789 -9.74 27.82 1.60
C PHE A 789 -8.28 27.82 1.10
N LEU A 790 -7.75 26.64 0.71
CA LEU A 790 -6.40 26.53 0.17
C LEU A 790 -6.24 27.28 -1.16
N LEU A 791 -7.23 27.18 -2.06
CA LEU A 791 -7.23 27.96 -3.29
C LEU A 791 -7.18 29.47 -3.03
N GLY A 792 -7.86 29.96 -1.98
CA GLY A 792 -7.78 31.36 -1.54
C GLY A 792 -6.36 31.74 -1.09
N ILE A 793 -5.69 30.89 -0.29
CA ILE A 793 -4.30 31.14 0.12
C ILE A 793 -3.37 31.17 -1.10
N PHE A 794 -3.47 30.18 -1.97
CA PHE A 794 -2.60 30.07 -3.15
C PHE A 794 -2.86 31.22 -4.13
N GLY A 795 -4.13 31.63 -4.30
CA GLY A 795 -4.52 32.80 -5.10
C GLY A 795 -3.92 34.10 -4.54
N TYR A 796 -3.98 34.34 -3.23
CA TYR A 796 -3.37 35.49 -2.57
C TYR A 796 -1.86 35.60 -2.84
N TYR A 797 -1.13 34.49 -2.66
CA TYR A 797 0.31 34.48 -2.89
C TYR A 797 0.66 34.55 -4.39
N GLY A 798 -0.14 33.95 -5.25
CA GLY A 798 -0.01 33.99 -6.72
C GLY A 798 -0.20 35.43 -7.22
N PHE A 799 -1.28 36.11 -6.82
CA PHE A 799 -1.56 37.50 -7.19
C PHE A 799 -0.42 38.45 -6.74
N GLY A 800 0.05 38.28 -5.50
CA GLY A 800 1.17 39.06 -4.98
C GLY A 800 2.47 38.88 -5.78
N TYR A 801 2.72 37.67 -6.30
CA TYR A 801 3.86 37.40 -7.16
C TYR A 801 3.74 38.09 -8.53
N PHE A 802 2.58 38.01 -9.19
CA PHE A 802 2.34 38.65 -10.49
C PHE A 802 2.38 40.19 -10.40
N ARG A 803 1.83 40.77 -9.34
CA ARG A 803 1.89 42.22 -9.09
C ARG A 803 3.33 42.73 -8.97
N ARG A 804 4.19 42.03 -8.22
CA ARG A 804 5.62 42.38 -8.07
C ARG A 804 6.40 42.28 -9.39
N ARG A 805 6.07 41.32 -10.25
CA ARG A 805 6.71 41.20 -11.58
C ARG A 805 6.37 42.36 -12.48
N ARG A 806 5.12 42.87 -12.44
CA ARG A 806 4.70 44.01 -13.27
C ARG A 806 5.40 45.31 -12.83
N THR A 807 5.68 45.49 -11.55
CA THR A 807 6.37 46.68 -11.03
C THR A 807 7.89 46.67 -11.24
N VAL A 808 8.48 45.57 -11.66
CA VAL A 808 9.92 45.44 -11.95
C VAL A 808 10.21 45.55 -13.49
N VAL A 809 9.20 45.37 -14.33
CA VAL A 809 9.32 45.42 -15.79
C VAL A 809 8.76 46.71 -16.36
N GLY A 810 8.09 47.57 -15.61
CA GLY A 810 7.72 48.95 -15.92
C GLY A 810 8.64 49.89 -15.16
#